data_3c9a232501c8c92a049ea9cc05ad5abb
#
_entry.id   3c9a232501c8c92a049ea9cc05ad5abb
#
_cell.length_a   1.000
_cell.length_b   1.000
_cell.length_c   1.000
_cell.angle_alpha   90.00
_cell.angle_beta   90.00
_cell.angle_gamma   90.00
#
_symmetry.space_group_name_H-M   'P 1'
#
loop_
_entity.id
_entity.type
_entity.pdbx_description
1 polymer ?
#
loop_
_entity_poly.entity_id
_entity_poly.type
_entity_poly.pdbx_seq_one_letter_code
_entity_poly.pdbx_strand_id
1 'polypeptide(L)'
;MIKKILPAGRFRVALSILGFCLLTGIVWFSLERNTAAGTEGETGTLEKMIVANGNVSIDLDLNKLNGTKGSAQSTALNFALETNAFFKTLVFNDEFRGTLPSSMKVIPQDSAALPTSLKASANNLILESLEWGGQYEFVIRDSNSGKVFFNIEGHQFEYAPNERLLSISGGRLLVSNELAIEMKRPSNAGAIVGTISIFATLKPVEVTKVVNGESNAEVLPAGAGAGPNAGSVPGPDVTVGDVSGLAQFGAATGTQVGLSLGTDSCNFGTVDLNWFQLPSNDHPTIPQNLYRMSGGTTNDERFEQIGQSGVKHAFTALTNNLCALGCNGVGGTRLGSGCSDPYSAGLNSGPSLGSRAWINPFTGFYPRGDSATNPNLHTSHVGDSNAGHRIRTEISDLSTTSNPGATYYAEGQYVTPHEFVWCQANPTQCNMNNNVSYRRYNVTGTGSPFSFSPASATVRTKAAISAWAGSASAEIKPDPVNDGIGSVAYKVTNPSAGVWHYEYAVYNQNLDRGIQSFSVPVGNGVTLTNLGFHAPPQQPGTTFDGTVGNAGFSSTDWSPTQAGGSVTWSAETFALNQNANAIRWGTLYNFRFDSNRPPQNMNATVGFYKTGAPVTVLVQGPMPAVASNVSISGRVTNASGMGQGNVKVSITDASGSTRSAVVTSPFGYYRFDNLVGGGTYTITVLSKRYTYAPRTLTANDNLSDVDFVPVP
;
A
#
# COMPACT_ATOMS: atom_id res chain seq x y z
N MET A 1 -28.83 -45.22 -61.30
CA MET A 1 -27.47 -45.68 -61.61
C MET A 1 -26.57 -44.46 -61.81
N ILE A 2 -25.40 -44.55 -61.32
CA ILE A 2 -24.23 -43.64 -61.34
C ILE A 2 -24.16 -42.72 -60.11
N LYS A 3 -23.48 -43.26 -59.07
CA LYS A 3 -22.80 -42.56 -58.02
C LYS A 3 -21.63 -41.75 -58.60
N LYS A 4 -21.60 -40.43 -58.39
CA LYS A 4 -20.37 -39.67 -58.55
C LYS A 4 -19.71 -39.47 -57.19
N ILE A 5 -18.59 -40.11 -56.97
CA ILE A 5 -17.69 -39.98 -55.82
C ILE A 5 -16.93 -38.68 -55.97
N LEU A 6 -17.08 -37.76 -55.07
CA LEU A 6 -16.22 -36.57 -54.94
C LEU A 6 -15.02 -36.91 -54.07
N PRO A 7 -13.79 -36.56 -54.45
CA PRO A 7 -12.60 -37.00 -53.71
C PRO A 7 -12.45 -36.16 -52.39
N ALA A 8 -12.20 -36.90 -51.31
CA ALA A 8 -12.11 -36.39 -49.93
C ALA A 8 -10.94 -35.40 -49.65
N GLY A 9 -10.12 -35.09 -50.65
CA GLY A 9 -8.94 -34.24 -50.45
C GLY A 9 -9.20 -32.73 -50.47
N ARG A 10 -10.27 -32.30 -51.14
CA ARG A 10 -10.57 -30.84 -51.27
C ARG A 10 -11.30 -30.24 -50.03
N PHE A 11 -11.97 -31.08 -49.26
CA PHE A 11 -12.69 -30.62 -48.07
C PHE A 11 -11.76 -30.40 -46.86
N ARG A 12 -10.63 -31.11 -46.76
CA ARG A 12 -9.64 -30.92 -45.69
C ARG A 12 -8.82 -29.64 -45.89
N VAL A 13 -8.52 -29.26 -47.13
CA VAL A 13 -7.78 -28.01 -47.42
C VAL A 13 -8.64 -26.78 -47.17
N ALA A 14 -9.97 -26.83 -47.49
CA ALA A 14 -10.89 -25.73 -47.22
C ALA A 14 -11.10 -25.52 -45.72
N LEU A 15 -11.16 -26.57 -44.90
CA LEU A 15 -11.30 -26.46 -43.46
C LEU A 15 -10.02 -25.97 -42.80
N SER A 16 -8.85 -26.31 -43.31
CA SER A 16 -7.55 -25.85 -42.82
C SER A 16 -7.33 -24.37 -43.14
N ILE A 17 -7.79 -23.88 -44.28
CA ILE A 17 -7.69 -22.46 -44.64
C ILE A 17 -8.69 -21.62 -43.83
N LEU A 18 -9.92 -22.12 -43.58
CA LEU A 18 -10.87 -21.43 -42.69
C LEU A 18 -10.40 -21.42 -41.23
N GLY A 19 -9.79 -22.52 -40.75
CA GLY A 19 -9.21 -22.58 -39.42
C GLY A 19 -8.02 -21.62 -39.24
N PHE A 20 -7.18 -21.49 -40.27
CA PHE A 20 -6.05 -20.57 -40.23
C PHE A 20 -6.48 -19.09 -40.32
N CYS A 21 -7.50 -18.77 -41.15
CA CYS A 21 -8.06 -17.45 -41.22
C CYS A 21 -8.81 -17.07 -39.94
N LEU A 22 -9.48 -18.01 -39.24
CA LEU A 22 -10.10 -17.75 -37.94
C LEU A 22 -9.06 -17.58 -36.81
N LEU A 23 -7.99 -18.38 -36.80
CA LEU A 23 -6.92 -18.24 -35.83
C LEU A 23 -6.11 -16.95 -36.03
N THR A 24 -5.80 -16.58 -37.27
CA THR A 24 -5.12 -15.33 -37.58
C THR A 24 -6.03 -14.11 -37.33
N GLY A 25 -7.34 -14.21 -37.59
CA GLY A 25 -8.32 -13.16 -37.27
C GLY A 25 -8.48 -12.97 -35.76
N ILE A 26 -8.50 -14.03 -34.95
CA ILE A 26 -8.56 -13.97 -33.49
C ILE A 26 -7.25 -13.40 -32.89
N VAL A 27 -6.10 -13.80 -33.44
CA VAL A 27 -4.80 -13.25 -33.02
C VAL A 27 -4.69 -11.76 -33.41
N TRP A 28 -5.18 -11.38 -34.61
CA TRP A 28 -5.18 -9.98 -35.03
C TRP A 28 -6.17 -9.13 -34.21
N PHE A 29 -7.38 -9.65 -33.90
CA PHE A 29 -8.33 -8.96 -33.03
C PHE A 29 -7.84 -8.88 -31.57
N SER A 30 -7.04 -9.84 -31.10
CA SER A 30 -6.44 -9.78 -29.76
C SER A 30 -5.26 -8.82 -29.71
N LEU A 31 -4.47 -8.72 -30.78
CA LEU A 31 -3.38 -7.74 -30.87
C LEU A 31 -3.92 -6.30 -31.08
N GLU A 32 -4.96 -6.11 -31.89
CA GLU A 32 -5.55 -4.75 -32.03
C GLU A 32 -6.26 -4.26 -30.77
N ARG A 33 -6.79 -5.14 -29.91
CA ARG A 33 -7.32 -4.71 -28.60
C ARG A 33 -6.23 -4.32 -27.59
N ASN A 34 -5.02 -4.84 -27.75
CA ASN A 34 -3.89 -4.49 -26.88
C ASN A 34 -3.05 -3.31 -27.40
N THR A 35 -3.28 -2.84 -28.64
CA THR A 35 -2.57 -1.68 -29.21
C THR A 35 -3.40 -0.41 -29.25
N ALA A 36 -4.65 -0.44 -28.79
CA ALA A 36 -5.50 0.75 -28.71
C ALA A 36 -5.37 1.51 -27.37
N ALA A 37 -4.25 1.39 -26.67
CA ALA A 37 -3.89 2.30 -25.61
C ALA A 37 -2.99 3.40 -26.20
N GLY A 38 -3.62 4.52 -26.56
CA GLY A 38 -2.99 5.84 -26.64
C GLY A 38 -1.86 6.03 -27.64
N THR A 39 -2.18 6.15 -28.93
CA THR A 39 -1.27 6.76 -29.92
C THR A 39 -1.60 8.21 -30.25
N GLU A 40 -2.65 8.79 -29.66
CA GLU A 40 -2.92 10.22 -29.76
C GLU A 40 -2.56 10.88 -28.45
N GLY A 41 -1.44 11.61 -28.41
CA GLY A 41 -1.08 12.48 -27.32
C GLY A 41 -2.17 13.51 -27.08
N GLU A 42 -2.63 13.67 -25.83
CA GLU A 42 -3.67 14.64 -25.52
C GLU A 42 -3.24 16.05 -25.90
N THR A 43 -4.13 16.77 -26.54
CA THR A 43 -4.02 18.19 -26.80
C THR A 43 -4.74 18.93 -25.67
N GLY A 44 -4.08 19.90 -25.07
CA GLY A 44 -4.61 20.64 -23.93
C GLY A 44 -4.10 22.06 -23.86
N THR A 45 -4.61 22.78 -22.88
CA THR A 45 -4.18 24.15 -22.57
C THR A 45 -3.68 24.20 -21.13
N LEU A 46 -2.41 24.56 -20.96
CA LEU A 46 -1.83 24.87 -19.67
C LEU A 46 -1.86 26.38 -19.44
N GLU A 47 -2.47 26.79 -18.35
CA GLU A 47 -2.52 28.19 -17.94
C GLU A 47 -1.70 28.38 -16.66
N LYS A 48 -0.68 29.25 -16.70
CA LYS A 48 -0.11 29.84 -15.49
C LYS A 48 -0.95 31.05 -15.13
N MET A 49 -1.48 31.03 -13.93
CA MET A 49 -2.37 32.08 -13.45
C MET A 49 -1.78 32.76 -12.23
N ILE A 50 -2.24 33.99 -11.99
CA ILE A 50 -1.94 34.76 -10.78
C ILE A 50 -3.23 35.23 -10.14
N VAL A 51 -3.18 35.59 -8.87
CA VAL A 51 -4.32 36.13 -8.13
C VAL A 51 -4.63 37.54 -8.64
N ALA A 52 -5.82 37.74 -9.20
CA ALA A 52 -6.30 39.06 -9.62
C ALA A 52 -6.80 39.87 -8.43
N ASN A 53 -7.59 39.27 -7.58
CA ASN A 53 -8.09 39.82 -6.32
C ASN A 53 -8.63 38.67 -5.45
N GLY A 54 -8.99 38.97 -4.20
CA GLY A 54 -9.58 37.98 -3.31
C GLY A 54 -9.57 38.41 -1.85
N ASN A 55 -9.93 37.45 -1.00
CA ASN A 55 -9.92 37.65 0.44
C ASN A 55 -9.42 36.39 1.18
N VAL A 56 -8.97 36.61 2.41
CA VAL A 56 -8.62 35.57 3.37
C VAL A 56 -9.45 35.77 4.62
N SER A 57 -10.07 34.72 5.11
CA SER A 57 -10.77 34.69 6.39
C SER A 57 -10.07 33.74 7.32
N ILE A 58 -9.73 34.19 8.52
CA ILE A 58 -9.10 33.41 9.56
C ILE A 58 -10.04 33.43 10.78
N ASP A 59 -10.33 32.24 11.28
CA ASP A 59 -11.01 32.08 12.57
C ASP A 59 -9.97 31.60 13.59
N LEU A 60 -9.57 32.49 14.50
CA LEU A 60 -8.46 32.29 15.43
C LEU A 60 -8.95 32.14 16.88
N ASP A 61 -8.60 31.05 17.53
CA ASP A 61 -8.84 30.82 18.96
C ASP A 61 -7.75 31.48 19.79
N LEU A 62 -8.07 32.64 20.34
CA LEU A 62 -7.13 33.43 21.14
C LEU A 62 -6.72 32.74 22.44
N ASN A 63 -7.59 31.91 23.03
CA ASN A 63 -7.24 31.19 24.25
C ASN A 63 -6.20 30.08 23.93
N LYS A 64 -6.36 29.37 22.85
CA LYS A 64 -5.35 28.39 22.37
C LYS A 64 -4.05 29.10 22.00
N LEU A 65 -4.12 30.18 21.23
CA LEU A 65 -2.95 30.96 20.85
C LEU A 65 -2.19 31.45 22.09
N ASN A 66 -2.89 32.01 23.08
CA ASN A 66 -2.29 32.51 24.28
C ASN A 66 -2.00 31.42 25.34
N GLY A 67 -2.40 30.16 25.09
CA GLY A 67 -2.23 29.03 26.01
C GLY A 67 -2.98 29.23 27.34
N THR A 68 -4.10 29.94 27.31
CA THR A 68 -4.98 30.15 28.46
C THR A 68 -6.03 29.03 28.52
N LYS A 69 -6.30 28.52 29.73
CA LYS A 69 -7.39 27.57 29.93
C LYS A 69 -8.73 28.32 29.92
N GLY A 70 -9.65 27.87 29.06
CA GLY A 70 -10.98 28.46 28.93
C GLY A 70 -11.73 27.86 27.74
N SER A 71 -13.02 28.20 27.62
CA SER A 71 -13.75 27.92 26.36
C SER A 71 -13.12 28.68 25.20
N ALA A 72 -13.23 28.13 23.98
CA ALA A 72 -12.70 28.77 22.77
C ALA A 72 -13.17 30.22 22.69
N GLN A 73 -12.23 31.13 22.47
CA GLN A 73 -12.50 32.56 22.21
C GLN A 73 -12.15 32.80 20.75
N SER A 74 -13.12 32.54 19.87
CA SER A 74 -12.97 32.73 18.44
C SER A 74 -12.95 34.21 18.08
N THR A 75 -12.02 34.60 17.23
CA THR A 75 -11.93 35.93 16.63
C THR A 75 -11.77 35.76 15.12
N ALA A 76 -12.75 36.31 14.40
CA ALA A 76 -12.69 36.33 12.93
C ALA A 76 -11.79 37.51 12.48
N LEU A 77 -10.76 37.18 11.71
CA LEU A 77 -9.85 38.13 11.09
C LEU A 77 -10.05 38.07 9.57
N ASN A 78 -10.32 39.23 8.96
CA ASN A 78 -10.51 39.31 7.51
C ASN A 78 -9.40 40.14 6.87
N PHE A 79 -8.90 39.64 5.73
CA PHE A 79 -7.84 40.27 4.95
C PHE A 79 -8.29 40.39 3.50
N ALA A 80 -7.92 41.48 2.86
CA ALA A 80 -7.95 41.58 1.41
C ALA A 80 -6.63 41.04 0.84
N LEU A 81 -6.71 40.39 -0.30
CA LEU A 81 -5.51 39.99 -1.06
C LEU A 81 -5.01 41.19 -1.88
N GLU A 82 -3.70 41.31 -2.01
CA GLU A 82 -3.11 42.29 -2.93
C GLU A 82 -3.60 42.03 -4.35
N THR A 83 -4.04 43.09 -5.05
CA THR A 83 -4.53 42.95 -6.43
C THR A 83 -3.39 42.68 -7.39
N ASN A 84 -3.62 41.73 -8.33
CA ASN A 84 -2.61 41.28 -9.29
C ASN A 84 -1.34 40.74 -8.63
N ALA A 85 -1.49 40.10 -7.48
CA ALA A 85 -0.37 39.46 -6.78
C ALA A 85 0.20 38.30 -7.58
N PHE A 86 1.53 38.24 -7.68
CA PHE A 86 2.23 37.14 -8.35
C PHE A 86 2.23 35.85 -7.53
N PHE A 87 1.13 35.53 -6.89
CA PHE A 87 0.88 34.21 -6.35
C PHE A 87 0.45 33.28 -7.47
N LYS A 88 1.37 32.41 -7.88
CA LYS A 88 1.30 31.65 -9.12
C LYS A 88 0.57 30.32 -8.92
N THR A 89 -0.29 29.99 -9.84
CA THR A 89 -1.03 28.73 -9.88
C THR A 89 -1.00 28.11 -11.28
N LEU A 90 -1.24 26.83 -11.36
CA LEU A 90 -1.32 26.08 -12.61
C LEU A 90 -2.72 25.50 -12.78
N VAL A 91 -3.26 25.63 -13.99
CA VAL A 91 -4.51 25.02 -14.43
C VAL A 91 -4.25 24.34 -15.78
N PHE A 92 -4.69 23.09 -15.93
CA PHE A 92 -4.57 22.35 -17.17
C PHE A 92 -5.95 21.81 -17.57
N ASN A 93 -6.41 22.17 -18.77
CA ASN A 93 -7.74 21.80 -19.27
C ASN A 93 -8.85 22.06 -18.24
N ASP A 94 -8.88 23.26 -17.69
CA ASP A 94 -9.82 23.69 -16.66
C ASP A 94 -9.73 22.95 -15.31
N GLU A 95 -8.75 22.09 -15.12
CA GLU A 95 -8.47 21.42 -13.85
C GLU A 95 -7.30 22.07 -13.10
N PHE A 96 -7.51 22.39 -11.83
CA PHE A 96 -6.49 23.01 -10.97
C PHE A 96 -5.36 22.03 -10.65
N ARG A 97 -4.13 22.39 -11.04
CA ARG A 97 -2.95 21.54 -10.86
C ARG A 97 -2.14 21.85 -9.59
N GLY A 98 -2.42 22.95 -8.93
CA GLY A 98 -1.73 23.33 -7.71
C GLY A 98 -1.12 24.74 -7.77
N THR A 99 -0.44 25.09 -6.68
CA THR A 99 0.27 26.35 -6.54
C THR A 99 1.75 26.19 -6.86
N LEU A 100 2.38 27.24 -7.33
CA LEU A 100 3.83 27.33 -7.50
C LEU A 100 4.44 28.16 -6.37
N PRO A 101 5.69 27.91 -5.97
CA PRO A 101 6.37 28.69 -4.96
C PRO A 101 6.31 30.19 -5.26
N SER A 102 5.63 30.92 -4.41
CA SER A 102 5.36 32.35 -4.58
C SER A 102 4.63 32.91 -3.36
N SER A 103 4.52 34.22 -3.26
CA SER A 103 3.85 34.86 -2.12
C SER A 103 2.91 35.98 -2.57
N MET A 104 1.92 36.28 -1.73
CA MET A 104 1.06 37.45 -1.89
C MET A 104 0.82 38.15 -0.56
N LYS A 105 0.69 39.46 -0.62
CA LYS A 105 0.43 40.28 0.56
C LYS A 105 -1.02 40.10 1.01
N VAL A 106 -1.21 39.92 2.31
CA VAL A 106 -2.54 39.87 2.96
C VAL A 106 -2.71 41.16 3.78
N ILE A 107 -3.74 41.95 3.49
CA ILE A 107 -3.97 43.29 4.02
C ILE A 107 -5.11 43.18 5.01
N PRO A 108 -4.86 43.39 6.34
CA PRO A 108 -5.91 43.35 7.34
C PRO A 108 -7.00 44.39 7.07
N GLN A 109 -8.26 43.99 7.07
CA GLN A 109 -9.39 44.93 6.96
C GLN A 109 -9.61 45.69 8.26
N ASP A 110 -9.28 45.07 9.40
CA ASP A 110 -9.25 45.72 10.73
C ASP A 110 -7.94 45.34 11.45
N SER A 111 -6.96 46.21 11.40
CA SER A 111 -5.67 46.00 12.07
C SER A 111 -5.77 46.09 13.60
N ALA A 112 -6.84 46.69 14.15
CA ALA A 112 -7.06 46.75 15.60
C ALA A 112 -7.48 45.38 16.16
N ALA A 113 -8.15 44.55 15.36
CA ALA A 113 -8.56 43.18 15.72
C ALA A 113 -7.38 42.19 15.75
N LEU A 114 -6.22 42.52 15.18
CA LEU A 114 -5.09 41.63 15.18
C LEU A 114 -4.57 41.32 16.58
N PRO A 115 -4.19 40.07 16.89
CA PRO A 115 -3.46 39.73 18.11
C PRO A 115 -2.15 40.52 18.23
N THR A 116 -1.72 40.80 19.47
CA THR A 116 -0.51 41.59 19.75
C THR A 116 0.73 41.03 19.03
N SER A 117 0.84 39.71 18.91
CA SER A 117 1.93 39.04 18.20
C SER A 117 1.98 39.32 16.68
N LEU A 118 0.86 39.74 16.08
CA LEU A 118 0.73 40.04 14.66
C LEU A 118 0.69 41.54 14.36
N LYS A 119 0.34 42.38 15.36
CA LYS A 119 0.16 43.84 15.15
C LYS A 119 1.38 44.54 14.60
N ALA A 120 2.57 44.18 15.06
CA ALA A 120 3.83 44.75 14.57
C ALA A 120 4.09 44.46 13.09
N SER A 121 3.57 43.39 12.58
CA SER A 121 3.74 42.91 11.18
C SER A 121 2.53 43.20 10.30
N ALA A 122 1.52 43.94 10.78
CA ALA A 122 0.24 44.13 10.08
C ALA A 122 0.39 44.60 8.62
N ASN A 123 1.42 45.39 8.30
CA ASN A 123 1.69 45.92 6.97
C ASN A 123 2.57 44.98 6.09
N ASN A 124 3.13 43.94 6.68
CA ASN A 124 4.13 43.08 6.04
C ASN A 124 3.70 41.60 6.03
N LEU A 125 2.45 41.30 6.36
CA LEU A 125 1.94 39.93 6.34
C LEU A 125 1.83 39.44 4.88
N ILE A 126 2.37 38.27 4.65
CA ILE A 126 2.24 37.56 3.38
C ILE A 126 1.72 36.15 3.62
N LEU A 127 0.92 35.65 2.68
CA LEU A 127 0.65 34.24 2.48
C LEU A 127 1.63 33.74 1.43
N GLU A 128 2.35 32.69 1.74
CA GLU A 128 3.37 32.12 0.86
C GLU A 128 3.06 30.65 0.57
N SER A 129 3.13 30.29 -0.70
CA SER A 129 3.23 28.91 -1.16
C SER A 129 4.69 28.49 -1.15
N LEU A 130 5.00 27.44 -0.40
CA LEU A 130 6.37 26.96 -0.20
C LEU A 130 6.83 26.05 -1.36
N GLU A 131 8.11 25.75 -1.37
CA GLU A 131 8.66 24.73 -2.27
C GLU A 131 8.03 23.37 -2.01
N TRP A 132 7.86 22.61 -3.08
CA TRP A 132 7.30 21.25 -3.00
C TRP A 132 8.20 20.30 -2.20
N GLY A 133 7.62 19.20 -1.69
CA GLY A 133 8.31 18.19 -0.88
C GLY A 133 8.40 18.55 0.62
N GLY A 134 7.89 19.72 1.04
CA GLY A 134 7.81 20.12 2.44
C GLY A 134 6.63 19.51 3.20
N GLN A 135 6.64 19.62 4.53
CA GLN A 135 5.52 19.22 5.38
C GLN A 135 4.29 20.11 5.16
N TYR A 136 4.50 21.40 4.91
CA TYR A 136 3.44 22.39 4.73
C TYR A 136 3.50 22.98 3.34
N GLU A 137 2.35 23.24 2.75
CA GLU A 137 2.24 23.87 1.43
C GLU A 137 2.17 25.41 1.57
N PHE A 138 1.56 25.90 2.64
CA PHE A 138 1.40 27.35 2.87
C PHE A 138 1.85 27.75 4.26
N VAL A 139 2.30 29.02 4.35
CA VAL A 139 2.60 29.70 5.62
C VAL A 139 2.11 31.13 5.60
N ILE A 140 1.84 31.68 6.79
CA ILE A 140 1.67 33.11 7.01
C ILE A 140 2.92 33.62 7.70
N ARG A 141 3.59 34.61 7.10
CA ARG A 141 4.82 35.18 7.65
C ARG A 141 4.93 36.69 7.45
N ASP A 142 5.90 37.28 8.13
CA ASP A 142 6.33 38.67 7.95
C ASP A 142 7.37 38.73 6.83
N SER A 143 7.11 39.49 5.76
CA SER A 143 7.99 39.63 4.61
C SER A 143 9.31 40.35 4.92
N ASN A 144 9.37 41.18 5.98
CA ASN A 144 10.57 41.91 6.33
C ASN A 144 11.53 41.10 7.21
N SER A 145 10.99 40.46 8.24
CA SER A 145 11.79 39.67 9.17
C SER A 145 11.99 38.23 8.72
N GLY A 146 11.14 37.75 7.80
CA GLY A 146 11.07 36.36 7.40
C GLY A 146 10.42 35.43 8.41
N LYS A 147 9.98 35.97 9.58
CA LYS A 147 9.40 35.17 10.66
C LYS A 147 8.10 34.53 10.24
N VAL A 148 8.00 33.21 10.37
CA VAL A 148 6.75 32.47 10.18
C VAL A 148 5.89 32.58 11.43
N PHE A 149 4.62 32.94 11.26
CA PHE A 149 3.62 32.92 12.32
C PHE A 149 2.88 31.61 12.38
N PHE A 150 2.33 31.21 11.25
CA PHE A 150 1.52 30.00 11.16
C PHE A 150 1.91 29.16 9.96
N ASN A 151 2.00 27.85 10.18
CA ASN A 151 1.95 26.86 9.12
C ASN A 151 0.50 26.52 8.81
N ILE A 152 0.19 26.15 7.58
CA ILE A 152 -1.16 25.79 7.14
C ILE A 152 -1.14 24.35 6.61
N GLU A 153 -2.08 23.53 7.08
CA GLU A 153 -2.25 22.15 6.63
C GLU A 153 -3.73 21.78 6.49
N GLY A 154 -4.03 20.67 5.83
CA GLY A 154 -5.38 20.10 5.76
C GLY A 154 -6.39 20.90 4.96
N HIS A 155 -5.92 21.86 4.14
CA HIS A 155 -6.75 22.65 3.24
C HIS A 155 -7.17 21.86 2.01
N GLN A 156 -8.32 22.19 1.45
CA GLN A 156 -8.87 21.59 0.24
C GLN A 156 -8.96 22.63 -0.86
N PHE A 157 -8.64 22.22 -2.09
CA PHE A 157 -8.77 23.05 -3.27
C PHE A 157 -10.11 22.79 -3.96
N GLU A 158 -10.78 23.87 -4.38
CA GLU A 158 -11.90 23.84 -5.27
C GLU A 158 -11.72 24.95 -6.32
N TYR A 159 -11.84 24.61 -7.58
CA TYR A 159 -11.67 25.57 -8.68
C TYR A 159 -12.90 25.55 -9.58
N ALA A 160 -13.49 26.72 -9.76
CA ALA A 160 -14.60 26.95 -10.70
C ALA A 160 -14.05 27.58 -11.98
N PRO A 161 -13.87 26.83 -13.08
CA PRO A 161 -13.15 27.30 -14.26
C PRO A 161 -13.87 28.44 -14.99
N ASN A 162 -15.21 28.39 -15.05
CA ASN A 162 -16.01 29.43 -15.73
C ASN A 162 -15.83 30.81 -15.08
N GLU A 163 -15.66 30.84 -13.78
CA GLU A 163 -15.53 32.06 -12.97
C GLU A 163 -14.07 32.36 -12.64
N ARG A 164 -13.18 31.41 -12.96
CA ARG A 164 -11.76 31.41 -12.55
C ARG A 164 -11.59 31.63 -11.05
N LEU A 165 -12.50 31.07 -10.26
CA LEU A 165 -12.51 31.21 -8.81
C LEU A 165 -11.82 30.02 -8.17
N LEU A 166 -10.74 30.29 -7.44
CA LEU A 166 -10.06 29.34 -6.57
C LEU A 166 -10.52 29.54 -5.13
N SER A 167 -11.03 28.47 -4.53
CA SER A 167 -11.31 28.37 -3.12
C SER A 167 -10.31 27.42 -2.46
N ILE A 168 -9.66 27.87 -1.40
CA ILE A 168 -8.81 27.05 -0.54
C ILE A 168 -9.46 27.07 0.84
N SER A 169 -10.08 25.98 1.25
CA SER A 169 -10.94 25.94 2.45
C SER A 169 -10.46 24.89 3.45
N GLY A 170 -10.91 25.01 4.70
CA GLY A 170 -10.63 24.02 5.76
C GLY A 170 -9.17 23.98 6.26
N GLY A 171 -8.33 24.91 5.83
CA GLY A 171 -6.94 24.98 6.29
C GLY A 171 -6.87 25.22 7.79
N ARG A 172 -6.04 24.46 8.49
CA ARG A 172 -5.75 24.62 9.92
C ARG A 172 -4.51 25.46 10.09
N LEU A 173 -4.58 26.41 11.02
CA LEU A 173 -3.45 27.25 11.41
C LEU A 173 -2.70 26.61 12.57
N LEU A 174 -1.44 26.26 12.35
CA LEU A 174 -0.54 25.70 13.36
C LEU A 174 0.47 26.76 13.77
N VAL A 175 0.66 26.93 15.08
CA VAL A 175 1.69 27.82 15.60
C VAL A 175 3.06 27.37 15.11
N SER A 176 3.81 28.28 14.50
CA SER A 176 5.18 27.99 14.07
C SER A 176 6.14 27.85 15.27
N ASN A 177 7.32 27.25 15.02
CA ASN A 177 8.38 27.22 16.03
C ASN A 177 8.83 28.64 16.44
N GLU A 178 8.93 29.56 15.48
CA GLU A 178 9.38 30.94 15.71
C GLU A 178 8.39 31.70 16.55
N LEU A 179 7.09 31.61 16.27
CA LEU A 179 6.05 32.24 17.08
C LEU A 179 5.98 31.60 18.47
N ALA A 180 6.10 30.31 18.61
CA ALA A 180 6.10 29.58 19.89
C ALA A 180 7.26 30.06 20.81
N ILE A 181 8.45 30.22 20.23
CA ILE A 181 9.63 30.73 20.96
C ILE A 181 9.41 32.18 21.37
N GLU A 182 8.90 33.06 20.50
CA GLU A 182 8.62 34.45 20.81
C GLU A 182 7.60 34.60 21.95
N MET A 183 6.57 33.75 21.91
CA MET A 183 5.57 33.72 23.01
C MET A 183 6.12 33.06 24.29
N LYS A 184 7.40 32.63 24.31
CA LYS A 184 8.04 31.89 25.42
C LYS A 184 7.31 30.59 25.77
N ARG A 185 6.78 29.91 24.75
CA ARG A 185 6.01 28.65 24.84
C ARG A 185 6.42 27.66 23.73
N PRO A 186 7.65 27.21 23.73
CA PRO A 186 8.13 26.34 22.66
C PRO A 186 7.32 25.04 22.53
N SER A 187 6.68 24.57 23.60
CA SER A 187 5.78 23.40 23.57
C SER A 187 4.48 23.62 22.79
N ASN A 188 4.14 24.87 22.45
CA ASN A 188 2.97 25.20 21.65
C ASN A 188 3.25 25.15 20.15
N ALA A 189 4.48 24.89 19.73
CA ALA A 189 4.80 24.66 18.33
C ALA A 189 3.97 23.50 17.78
N GLY A 190 3.35 23.70 16.62
CA GLY A 190 2.43 22.74 16.01
C GLY A 190 1.02 22.70 16.61
N ALA A 191 0.72 23.51 17.63
CA ALA A 191 -0.63 23.61 18.18
C ALA A 191 -1.59 24.24 17.17
N ILE A 192 -2.74 23.60 16.94
CA ILE A 192 -3.81 24.12 16.07
C ILE A 192 -4.56 25.21 16.81
N VAL A 193 -4.47 26.44 16.32
CA VAL A 193 -5.04 27.65 16.97
C VAL A 193 -6.15 28.30 16.16
N GLY A 194 -6.50 27.77 15.00
CA GLY A 194 -7.57 28.33 14.17
C GLY A 194 -7.70 27.66 12.82
N THR A 195 -8.56 28.23 11.99
CA THR A 195 -8.79 27.82 10.61
C THR A 195 -8.62 28.99 9.65
N ILE A 196 -8.33 28.69 8.39
CA ILE A 196 -8.17 29.67 7.31
C ILE A 196 -8.94 29.22 6.08
N SER A 197 -9.56 30.19 5.40
CA SER A 197 -10.14 30.03 4.07
C SER A 197 -9.69 31.18 3.18
N ILE A 198 -9.40 30.88 1.92
CA ILE A 198 -8.90 31.82 0.91
C ILE A 198 -9.81 31.71 -0.30
N PHE A 199 -10.29 32.84 -0.80
CA PHE A 199 -11.06 32.94 -2.01
C PHE A 199 -10.37 33.91 -2.96
N ALA A 200 -9.99 33.44 -4.14
CA ALA A 200 -9.19 34.21 -5.08
C ALA A 200 -9.75 34.08 -6.51
N THR A 201 -9.98 35.21 -7.16
CA THR A 201 -10.18 35.22 -8.60
C THR A 201 -8.82 35.17 -9.30
N LEU A 202 -8.67 34.24 -10.23
CA LEU A 202 -7.43 34.05 -10.95
C LEU A 202 -7.50 34.73 -12.35
N LYS A 203 -6.34 35.13 -12.86
CA LYS A 203 -6.20 35.56 -14.26
C LYS A 203 -4.98 34.90 -14.90
N PRO A 204 -5.07 34.45 -16.16
CA PRO A 204 -3.93 33.87 -16.86
C PRO A 204 -2.88 34.95 -17.17
N VAL A 205 -1.61 34.57 -16.98
CA VAL A 205 -0.46 35.38 -17.41
C VAL A 205 0.35 34.70 -18.50
N GLU A 206 0.22 33.40 -18.60
CA GLU A 206 0.83 32.60 -19.65
C GLU A 206 -0.15 31.47 -20.02
N VAL A 207 -0.36 31.27 -21.31
CA VAL A 207 -1.22 30.21 -21.85
C VAL A 207 -0.41 29.43 -22.88
N THR A 208 -0.19 28.17 -22.60
CA THR A 208 0.58 27.26 -23.45
C THR A 208 -0.33 26.16 -23.99
N LYS A 209 -0.34 25.98 -25.31
CA LYS A 209 -1.02 24.84 -25.93
C LYS A 209 -0.10 23.64 -25.94
N VAL A 210 -0.58 22.54 -25.44
CA VAL A 210 0.05 21.24 -25.52
C VAL A 210 -0.61 20.47 -26.66
N VAL A 211 0.16 20.02 -27.64
CA VAL A 211 -0.33 19.29 -28.81
C VAL A 211 0.41 17.96 -28.88
N ASN A 212 -0.34 16.84 -28.89
CA ASN A 212 0.23 15.49 -28.88
C ASN A 212 1.21 15.23 -27.71
N GLY A 213 0.97 15.86 -26.57
CA GLY A 213 1.84 15.75 -25.40
C GLY A 213 3.14 16.55 -25.49
N GLU A 214 3.38 17.26 -26.57
CA GLU A 214 4.54 18.16 -26.74
C GLU A 214 4.14 19.61 -26.51
N SER A 215 4.90 20.30 -25.71
CA SER A 215 4.80 21.73 -25.51
C SER A 215 6.08 22.38 -26.06
N ASN A 216 5.93 23.38 -26.92
CA ASN A 216 7.03 24.16 -27.46
C ASN A 216 7.55 25.26 -26.51
N ALA A 217 7.01 25.34 -25.30
CA ALA A 217 7.43 26.28 -24.29
C ALA A 217 8.04 25.55 -23.09
N GLU A 218 8.99 26.18 -22.40
CA GLU A 218 9.38 25.78 -21.03
C GLU A 218 8.16 25.89 -20.13
N VAL A 219 7.39 24.81 -20.07
CA VAL A 219 6.08 24.76 -19.42
C VAL A 219 6.19 24.99 -17.92
N LEU A 220 7.37 24.75 -17.35
CA LEU A 220 7.60 24.90 -15.93
C LEU A 220 9.07 25.28 -15.69
N PRO A 221 9.38 26.00 -14.62
CA PRO A 221 10.77 26.28 -14.31
C PRO A 221 11.50 24.94 -14.18
N ALA A 222 12.46 24.71 -15.07
CA ALA A 222 13.42 23.66 -14.89
C ALA A 222 14.05 23.89 -13.52
N GLY A 223 13.84 22.99 -12.59
CA GLY A 223 14.59 23.01 -11.33
C GLY A 223 16.06 23.11 -11.69
N ALA A 224 16.79 24.01 -11.03
CA ALA A 224 18.19 24.24 -11.30
C ALA A 224 18.95 22.91 -11.32
N GLY A 225 19.35 22.45 -12.51
CA GLY A 225 20.05 21.19 -12.67
C GLY A 225 19.62 20.32 -13.83
N ALA A 226 19.15 20.89 -14.96
CA ALA A 226 19.05 20.13 -16.21
C ALA A 226 20.47 19.68 -16.61
N GLY A 227 20.86 18.49 -16.14
CA GLY A 227 22.07 17.79 -16.56
C GLY A 227 21.70 16.67 -17.52
N PRO A 228 22.62 16.21 -18.37
CA PRO A 228 22.35 15.08 -19.23
C PRO A 228 22.15 13.84 -18.38
N ASN A 229 21.01 13.17 -18.57
CA ASN A 229 20.66 11.85 -18.12
C ASN A 229 20.38 11.61 -16.65
N ALA A 230 19.26 11.40 -16.56
CA ALA A 230 18.63 11.14 -15.48
C ALA A 230 18.30 9.76 -14.98
N GLY A 231 17.57 8.98 -15.69
CA GLY A 231 17.25 7.61 -15.28
C GLY A 231 18.38 6.64 -15.59
N SER A 232 18.56 5.66 -14.71
CA SER A 232 19.53 4.57 -14.89
C SER A 232 18.88 3.20 -15.01
N VAL A 233 17.60 3.10 -14.68
CA VAL A 233 16.82 1.86 -14.79
C VAL A 233 16.33 1.70 -16.23
N PRO A 234 16.55 0.56 -16.89
CA PRO A 234 16.01 0.35 -18.24
C PRO A 234 14.50 0.47 -18.29
N GLY A 235 13.97 1.21 -19.26
CA GLY A 235 12.53 1.43 -19.44
C GLY A 235 11.98 2.61 -18.65
N PRO A 236 10.66 2.77 -18.60
CA PRO A 236 9.99 3.66 -17.67
C PRO A 236 10.02 3.05 -16.25
N ASP A 237 10.23 3.86 -15.22
CA ASP A 237 10.29 3.36 -13.83
C ASP A 237 9.86 4.46 -12.86
N VAL A 238 8.58 4.47 -12.50
CA VAL A 238 8.06 5.44 -11.53
C VAL A 238 8.26 4.95 -10.11
N THR A 239 8.88 5.78 -9.29
CA THR A 239 9.05 5.51 -7.86
C THR A 239 8.52 6.67 -7.04
N VAL A 240 7.98 6.41 -5.86
CA VAL A 240 7.71 7.46 -4.88
C VAL A 240 9.04 7.97 -4.34
N GLY A 241 9.48 9.12 -4.84
CA GLY A 241 10.77 9.71 -4.48
C GLY A 241 10.77 10.38 -3.12
N ASP A 242 9.63 10.97 -2.70
CA ASP A 242 9.42 11.45 -1.34
C ASP A 242 7.96 11.26 -0.90
N VAL A 243 7.77 11.12 0.41
CA VAL A 243 6.48 11.07 1.10
C VAL A 243 6.44 12.27 2.03
N SER A 244 5.58 13.24 1.74
CA SER A 244 5.57 14.55 2.42
C SER A 244 4.16 14.94 2.87
N GLY A 245 4.06 15.93 3.76
CA GLY A 245 2.85 16.67 4.04
C GLY A 245 1.68 15.87 4.60
N LEU A 246 1.89 14.76 5.32
CA LEU A 246 0.77 14.01 5.95
C LEU A 246 -0.07 14.92 6.82
N ALA A 247 -1.38 15.00 6.52
CA ALA A 247 -2.32 15.87 7.24
C ALA A 247 -3.73 15.24 7.27
N GLN A 248 -4.53 15.67 8.24
CA GLN A 248 -5.97 15.39 8.28
C GLN A 248 -6.72 16.41 7.42
N PHE A 249 -7.73 15.96 6.69
CA PHE A 249 -8.58 16.80 5.83
C PHE A 249 -10.03 16.75 6.29
N GLY A 250 -10.61 17.95 6.52
CA GLY A 250 -11.96 18.09 7.03
C GLY A 250 -12.15 17.65 8.48
N ALA A 251 -13.38 17.70 8.95
CA ALA A 251 -13.78 17.22 10.28
C ALA A 251 -13.87 15.69 10.31
N ALA A 252 -13.85 15.13 11.51
CA ALA A 252 -14.13 13.71 11.72
C ALA A 252 -15.53 13.33 11.21
N THR A 253 -15.65 12.13 10.71
CA THR A 253 -16.93 11.50 10.34
C THR A 253 -17.16 10.31 11.25
N GLY A 254 -18.06 10.47 12.23
CA GLY A 254 -18.23 9.47 13.29
C GLY A 254 -16.92 9.27 14.08
N THR A 255 -16.44 8.03 14.12
CA THR A 255 -15.19 7.64 14.80
C THR A 255 -13.95 7.73 13.90
N GLN A 256 -14.09 8.25 12.68
CA GLN A 256 -13.05 8.20 11.66
C GLN A 256 -12.62 9.58 11.17
N VAL A 257 -11.39 9.65 10.70
CA VAL A 257 -10.81 10.82 10.02
C VAL A 257 -10.28 10.42 8.65
N GLY A 258 -10.26 11.39 7.73
CA GLY A 258 -9.63 11.27 6.43
C GLY A 258 -8.27 11.96 6.41
N LEU A 259 -7.24 11.23 6.05
CA LEU A 259 -5.88 11.77 5.93
C LEU A 259 -5.44 11.71 4.46
N SER A 260 -4.44 12.52 4.14
CA SER A 260 -3.73 12.43 2.86
C SER A 260 -2.28 12.83 3.06
N LEU A 261 -1.41 12.34 2.18
CA LEU A 261 0.02 12.66 2.15
C LEU A 261 0.41 13.20 0.78
N GLY A 262 1.47 13.98 0.74
CA GLY A 262 2.13 14.37 -0.51
C GLY A 262 3.01 13.24 -1.01
N THR A 263 3.08 13.10 -2.34
CA THR A 263 3.94 12.13 -3.02
C THR A 263 4.70 12.82 -4.14
N ASP A 264 6.02 12.75 -4.12
CA ASP A 264 6.84 13.20 -5.23
C ASP A 264 7.15 11.98 -6.10
N SER A 265 6.57 11.89 -7.29
CA SER A 265 6.95 10.83 -8.22
C SER A 265 8.31 11.14 -8.85
N CYS A 266 9.14 10.11 -9.04
CA CYS A 266 10.41 10.25 -9.76
C CYS A 266 10.51 9.16 -10.82
N ASN A 267 10.83 9.54 -12.05
CA ASN A 267 11.11 8.58 -13.10
C ASN A 267 12.59 8.16 -13.03
N PHE A 268 12.85 7.00 -12.39
CA PHE A 268 14.21 6.41 -12.36
C PHE A 268 14.59 5.76 -13.69
N GLY A 269 13.62 5.65 -14.61
CA GLY A 269 13.76 5.00 -15.88
C GLY A 269 14.51 5.82 -16.92
N THR A 270 15.04 5.11 -17.92
CA THR A 270 15.69 5.71 -19.11
C THR A 270 14.69 6.15 -20.18
N VAL A 271 13.41 5.83 -20.01
CA VAL A 271 12.31 6.15 -20.93
C VAL A 271 11.31 7.06 -20.22
N ASP A 272 10.81 8.08 -20.94
CA ASP A 272 9.76 8.95 -20.44
C ASP A 272 8.51 8.16 -20.11
N LEU A 273 7.89 8.42 -18.96
CA LEU A 273 6.71 7.72 -18.50
C LEU A 273 5.43 8.44 -18.96
N ASN A 274 4.46 7.69 -19.48
CA ASN A 274 3.17 8.24 -19.87
C ASN A 274 2.41 8.80 -18.66
N TRP A 275 1.82 9.99 -18.85
CA TRP A 275 1.17 10.80 -17.80
C TRP A 275 -0.08 11.51 -18.33
N PHE A 276 -0.87 10.78 -19.15
CA PHE A 276 -2.06 11.33 -19.78
C PHE A 276 -3.16 11.59 -18.74
N GLN A 277 -3.88 12.68 -18.93
CA GLN A 277 -5.03 13.02 -18.11
C GLN A 277 -6.26 12.17 -18.49
N LEU A 278 -7.19 11.98 -17.54
CA LEU A 278 -8.52 11.45 -17.86
C LEU A 278 -9.18 12.23 -19.02
N PRO A 279 -9.82 11.58 -19.98
CA PRO A 279 -10.29 10.19 -19.98
C PRO A 279 -9.28 9.13 -20.43
N SER A 280 -8.05 9.48 -20.77
CA SER A 280 -7.01 8.49 -21.02
C SER A 280 -6.72 7.70 -19.72
N ASN A 281 -6.51 6.40 -19.86
CA ASN A 281 -6.15 5.52 -18.73
C ASN A 281 -4.66 5.22 -18.65
N ASP A 282 -3.82 5.86 -19.48
CA ASP A 282 -2.38 5.62 -19.50
C ASP A 282 -1.64 6.67 -18.66
N HIS A 283 -1.86 6.58 -17.36
CA HIS A 283 -1.18 7.36 -16.34
C HIS A 283 -1.09 6.57 -15.03
N PRO A 284 -0.19 6.93 -14.11
CA PRO A 284 -0.12 6.31 -12.80
C PRO A 284 -1.35 6.59 -11.94
N THR A 285 -1.73 5.62 -11.12
CA THR A 285 -2.66 5.77 -10.00
C THR A 285 -1.89 5.70 -8.68
N ILE A 286 -2.34 6.49 -7.69
CA ILE A 286 -1.61 6.77 -6.46
C ILE A 286 -2.44 6.40 -5.24
N PRO A 287 -2.37 5.16 -4.74
CA PRO A 287 -2.90 4.77 -3.44
C PRO A 287 -1.97 5.21 -2.31
N GLN A 288 -2.56 5.47 -1.14
CA GLN A 288 -1.87 5.87 0.07
C GLN A 288 -2.29 4.98 1.24
N ASN A 289 -1.37 4.73 2.16
CA ASN A 289 -1.58 3.87 3.32
C ASN A 289 -1.00 4.51 4.57
N LEU A 290 -1.55 4.13 5.74
CA LEU A 290 -1.00 4.47 7.04
C LEU A 290 -0.88 3.25 7.91
N TYR A 291 0.26 3.13 8.58
CA TYR A 291 0.58 2.01 9.47
C TYR A 291 0.97 2.52 10.85
N ARG A 292 0.74 1.67 11.84
CA ARG A 292 1.17 1.86 13.22
C ARG A 292 2.04 0.69 13.66
N MET A 293 3.19 0.98 14.24
CA MET A 293 3.98 0.00 14.96
C MET A 293 3.81 0.23 16.45
N SER A 294 3.22 -0.72 17.11
CA SER A 294 2.89 -0.64 18.54
C SER A 294 2.60 -2.02 19.10
N GLY A 295 2.72 -2.18 20.40
CA GLY A 295 2.32 -3.38 21.10
C GLY A 295 3.06 -3.55 22.43
N GLY A 296 2.36 -4.06 23.42
CA GLY A 296 2.85 -4.47 24.71
C GLY A 296 3.83 -3.50 25.39
N THR A 297 4.94 -4.01 25.87
CA THR A 297 6.03 -3.24 26.49
C THR A 297 7.02 -2.67 25.47
N THR A 298 6.96 -3.13 24.23
CA THR A 298 7.78 -2.66 23.12
C THR A 298 6.86 -2.19 21.99
N ASN A 299 7.14 -1.02 21.38
CA ASN A 299 6.32 -0.50 20.29
C ASN A 299 6.56 -1.25 18.95
N ASP A 300 7.45 -2.20 18.91
CA ASP A 300 7.77 -3.00 17.72
C ASP A 300 7.12 -4.41 17.73
N GLU A 301 6.24 -4.69 18.70
CA GLU A 301 5.58 -6.00 18.79
C GLU A 301 4.67 -6.27 17.59
N ARG A 302 3.93 -5.25 17.12
CA ARG A 302 3.01 -5.33 15.97
C ARG A 302 3.29 -4.23 14.96
N PHE A 303 3.06 -4.57 13.72
CA PHE A 303 3.04 -3.62 12.62
C PHE A 303 1.70 -3.77 11.90
N GLU A 304 0.78 -2.83 12.11
CA GLU A 304 -0.61 -2.90 11.68
C GLU A 304 -0.91 -1.79 10.65
N GLN A 305 -1.63 -2.10 9.58
CA GLN A 305 -2.20 -1.07 8.71
C GLN A 305 -3.45 -0.51 9.35
N ILE A 306 -3.47 0.78 9.63
CA ILE A 306 -4.58 1.46 10.32
C ILE A 306 -5.41 2.35 9.39
N GLY A 307 -4.99 2.49 8.12
CA GLY A 307 -5.74 3.27 7.15
C GLY A 307 -5.29 3.04 5.72
N GLN A 308 -6.22 3.22 4.79
CA GLN A 308 -5.99 3.14 3.35
C GLN A 308 -6.84 4.15 2.61
N SER A 309 -6.33 4.73 1.52
CA SER A 309 -7.09 5.60 0.63
C SER A 309 -7.67 4.83 -0.56
N GLY A 310 -8.54 5.48 -1.32
CA GLY A 310 -8.72 5.20 -2.74
C GLY A 310 -7.44 5.49 -3.53
N VAL A 311 -7.59 5.82 -4.80
CA VAL A 311 -6.48 6.20 -5.67
C VAL A 311 -6.64 7.62 -6.18
N LYS A 312 -5.56 8.39 -6.22
CA LYS A 312 -5.48 9.63 -7.00
C LYS A 312 -5.06 9.26 -8.41
N HIS A 313 -5.76 9.80 -9.41
CA HIS A 313 -5.34 9.71 -10.80
C HIS A 313 -4.31 10.81 -11.10
N ALA A 314 -3.16 10.42 -11.65
CA ALA A 314 -2.15 11.37 -12.05
C ALA A 314 -2.59 12.14 -13.32
N PHE A 315 -2.17 13.39 -13.44
CA PHE A 315 -2.40 14.24 -14.60
C PHE A 315 -1.36 15.34 -14.67
N THR A 316 -0.97 15.73 -15.86
CA THR A 316 -0.03 16.82 -16.13
C THR A 316 1.27 16.76 -15.31
N ALA A 317 2.23 15.99 -15.80
CA ALA A 317 3.55 15.88 -15.18
C ALA A 317 4.32 17.20 -15.21
N LEU A 318 5.04 17.48 -14.15
CA LEU A 318 5.97 18.60 -14.04
C LEU A 318 7.39 18.19 -14.44
N THR A 319 8.30 19.17 -14.56
CA THR A 319 9.70 18.97 -14.94
C THR A 319 10.64 19.31 -13.79
N ASN A 320 10.34 18.84 -12.60
CA ASN A 320 11.18 19.06 -11.42
C ASN A 320 12.30 18.02 -11.30
N ASN A 321 13.25 18.29 -10.42
CA ASN A 321 14.38 17.41 -10.13
C ASN A 321 14.51 17.15 -8.62
N LEU A 322 13.41 16.87 -7.94
CA LEU A 322 13.38 16.66 -6.47
C LEU A 322 14.14 15.40 -6.04
N CYS A 323 14.26 14.42 -6.94
CA CYS A 323 15.04 13.21 -6.68
C CYS A 323 16.54 13.36 -6.97
N ALA A 324 16.99 14.53 -7.42
CA ALA A 324 18.37 14.83 -7.77
C ALA A 324 18.98 13.90 -8.83
N LEU A 325 18.14 13.38 -9.74
CA LEU A 325 18.57 12.51 -10.83
C LEU A 325 19.01 13.28 -12.08
N GLY A 326 18.72 14.58 -12.17
CA GLY A 326 18.70 15.37 -13.38
C GLY A 326 17.37 15.15 -14.12
N CYS A 327 16.84 16.16 -14.79
CA CYS A 327 15.55 16.08 -15.46
C CYS A 327 15.69 16.38 -16.94
N ASN A 328 15.35 15.42 -17.78
CA ASN A 328 15.21 15.65 -19.21
C ASN A 328 13.75 16.05 -19.48
N GLY A 329 13.48 17.37 -19.33
CA GLY A 329 12.13 17.89 -19.24
C GLY A 329 11.30 17.75 -20.51
N VAL A 330 10.31 16.89 -20.48
CA VAL A 330 9.23 16.83 -21.47
C VAL A 330 7.92 17.37 -20.92
N GLY A 331 7.58 17.16 -19.64
CA GLY A 331 6.41 17.72 -18.97
C GLY A 331 5.05 17.44 -19.64
N GLY A 332 3.98 17.88 -19.02
CA GLY A 332 2.64 17.74 -19.57
C GLY A 332 2.14 16.29 -19.52
N THR A 333 2.04 15.61 -20.65
CA THR A 333 1.51 14.25 -20.76
C THR A 333 2.57 13.16 -20.54
N ARG A 334 3.81 13.54 -20.20
CA ARG A 334 4.91 12.61 -19.90
C ARG A 334 5.74 13.10 -18.74
N LEU A 335 6.14 12.18 -17.87
CA LEU A 335 7.18 12.42 -16.88
C LEU A 335 8.52 12.01 -17.48
N GLY A 336 9.35 13.00 -17.81
CA GLY A 336 10.64 12.79 -18.44
C GLY A 336 11.58 11.92 -17.60
N SER A 337 12.54 11.25 -18.27
CA SER A 337 13.58 10.49 -17.58
C SER A 337 14.28 11.36 -16.55
N GLY A 338 14.35 10.91 -15.29
CA GLY A 338 14.89 11.58 -14.13
C GLY A 338 14.10 12.75 -13.56
N CYS A 339 13.02 13.14 -14.22
CA CYS A 339 12.15 14.19 -13.72
C CYS A 339 11.35 13.72 -12.51
N SER A 340 10.88 14.67 -11.74
CA SER A 340 9.93 14.46 -10.65
C SER A 340 8.68 15.31 -10.83
N ASP A 341 7.55 14.77 -10.37
CA ASP A 341 6.25 15.42 -10.35
C ASP A 341 5.63 15.35 -8.95
N PRO A 342 5.64 16.45 -8.19
CA PRO A 342 5.09 16.48 -6.85
C PRO A 342 3.57 16.62 -6.86
N TYR A 343 2.93 15.82 -6.00
CA TYR A 343 1.54 15.97 -5.61
C TYR A 343 1.49 16.31 -4.14
N SER A 344 1.10 17.54 -3.81
CA SER A 344 0.92 17.94 -2.41
C SER A 344 -0.16 17.09 -1.72
N ALA A 345 -0.15 17.06 -0.39
CA ALA A 345 -1.21 16.39 0.37
C ALA A 345 -2.59 16.97 0.04
N GLY A 346 -2.68 18.27 -0.26
CA GLY A 346 -3.90 18.93 -0.71
C GLY A 346 -4.40 18.36 -2.04
N LEU A 347 -3.55 18.21 -3.05
CA LEU A 347 -3.90 17.59 -4.32
C LEU A 347 -4.25 16.11 -4.19
N ASN A 348 -3.53 15.39 -3.36
CA ASN A 348 -3.80 13.98 -3.10
C ASN A 348 -5.02 13.72 -2.21
N SER A 349 -5.57 14.76 -1.55
CA SER A 349 -6.82 14.66 -0.79
C SER A 349 -8.08 14.73 -1.64
N GLY A 350 -7.98 15.15 -2.89
CA GLY A 350 -9.05 15.40 -3.88
C GLY A 350 -8.75 16.65 -4.71
N PRO A 351 -9.49 16.90 -5.77
CA PRO A 351 -10.51 16.05 -6.39
C PRO A 351 -9.92 14.83 -7.12
N SER A 352 -10.76 14.10 -7.83
CA SER A 352 -10.36 12.96 -8.68
C SER A 352 -9.78 11.78 -7.90
N LEU A 353 -10.38 11.45 -6.73
CA LEU A 353 -10.11 10.22 -6.02
C LEU A 353 -11.02 9.10 -6.51
N GLY A 354 -10.43 8.01 -6.99
CA GLY A 354 -11.13 6.81 -7.45
C GLY A 354 -11.09 5.66 -6.46
N SER A 355 -11.81 4.58 -6.78
CA SER A 355 -11.78 3.35 -6.01
C SER A 355 -10.62 2.43 -6.44
N ARG A 356 -9.99 1.76 -5.48
CA ARG A 356 -9.00 0.70 -5.76
C ARG A 356 -9.62 -0.49 -6.52
N ALA A 357 -10.93 -0.69 -6.43
CA ALA A 357 -11.63 -1.76 -7.14
C ALA A 357 -11.56 -1.63 -8.66
N TRP A 358 -11.37 -0.43 -9.17
CA TRP A 358 -11.23 -0.15 -10.59
C TRP A 358 -9.92 -0.62 -11.20
N ILE A 359 -8.87 -0.72 -10.40
CA ILE A 359 -7.50 -0.90 -10.86
C ILE A 359 -7.13 -2.38 -10.82
N ASN A 360 -6.53 -2.88 -11.91
CA ASN A 360 -5.73 -4.08 -11.84
C ASN A 360 -4.32 -3.69 -11.38
N PRO A 361 -3.88 -4.04 -10.18
CA PRO A 361 -2.66 -3.50 -9.59
C PRO A 361 -1.38 -4.04 -10.23
N PHE A 362 -1.46 -5.17 -10.93
CA PHE A 362 -0.32 -5.73 -11.65
C PHE A 362 -0.13 -5.09 -13.01
N THR A 363 -1.23 -4.91 -13.76
CA THR A 363 -1.17 -4.34 -15.11
C THR A 363 -1.27 -2.81 -15.13
N GLY A 364 -1.71 -2.19 -14.05
CA GLY A 364 -2.03 -0.76 -14.01
C GLY A 364 -3.31 -0.37 -14.74
N PHE A 365 -3.94 -1.29 -15.48
CA PHE A 365 -5.11 -0.96 -16.28
C PHE A 365 -6.35 -0.68 -15.43
N TYR A 366 -7.14 0.29 -15.90
CA TYR A 366 -8.49 0.57 -15.41
C TYR A 366 -9.37 1.03 -16.60
N PRO A 367 -10.69 0.72 -16.63
CA PRO A 367 -11.24 -0.28 -15.74
C PRO A 367 -10.52 -1.60 -15.92
N ARG A 368 -10.43 -2.38 -14.84
CA ARG A 368 -9.74 -3.66 -14.81
C ARG A 368 -10.27 -4.71 -15.81
N GLY A 369 -11.38 -4.43 -16.51
CA GLY A 369 -11.98 -5.27 -17.53
C GLY A 369 -13.09 -6.20 -17.03
N ASP A 370 -13.24 -6.40 -15.72
CA ASP A 370 -14.29 -7.17 -15.06
C ASP A 370 -15.44 -6.30 -14.51
N SER A 371 -15.39 -4.99 -14.73
CA SER A 371 -16.39 -4.01 -14.33
C SER A 371 -17.10 -3.42 -15.55
N ALA A 372 -18.42 -3.35 -15.52
CA ALA A 372 -19.24 -2.77 -16.56
C ALA A 372 -19.37 -1.23 -16.50
N THR A 373 -18.69 -0.59 -15.54
CA THR A 373 -18.83 0.84 -15.26
C THR A 373 -17.85 1.69 -16.08
N ASN A 374 -18.22 2.96 -16.32
CA ASN A 374 -17.44 3.90 -17.12
C ASN A 374 -16.27 4.47 -16.30
N PRO A 375 -15.00 4.29 -16.72
CA PRO A 375 -13.83 4.79 -16.01
C PRO A 375 -13.75 6.32 -15.91
N ASN A 376 -14.48 7.05 -16.73
CA ASN A 376 -14.45 8.52 -16.76
C ASN A 376 -15.25 9.19 -15.64
N LEU A 377 -15.84 8.42 -14.73
CA LEU A 377 -16.66 8.93 -13.62
C LEU A 377 -15.93 8.93 -12.27
N HIS A 378 -14.61 8.88 -12.28
CA HIS A 378 -13.77 8.89 -11.07
C HIS A 378 -13.56 10.26 -10.44
N THR A 379 -14.41 11.18 -10.71
CA THR A 379 -14.32 12.49 -10.06
C THR A 379 -15.20 12.50 -8.83
N SER A 380 -14.75 13.16 -7.78
CA SER A 380 -15.43 13.44 -6.51
C SER A 380 -16.82 12.81 -6.37
N HIS A 381 -16.92 11.72 -5.64
CA HIS A 381 -18.21 11.08 -5.41
C HIS A 381 -19.12 12.03 -4.62
N VAL A 382 -20.22 12.40 -5.20
CA VAL A 382 -21.21 13.24 -4.54
C VAL A 382 -21.73 12.54 -3.29
N GLY A 383 -21.62 13.18 -2.14
CA GLY A 383 -22.05 12.62 -0.86
C GLY A 383 -20.98 11.87 -0.07
N ASP A 384 -19.73 11.85 -0.54
CA ASP A 384 -18.63 11.32 0.25
C ASP A 384 -18.44 12.11 1.55
N SER A 385 -18.16 11.37 2.61
CA SER A 385 -17.75 11.96 3.88
C SER A 385 -16.31 12.51 3.79
N ASN A 386 -15.90 13.34 4.76
CA ASN A 386 -14.52 13.82 4.84
C ASN A 386 -13.48 12.68 4.90
N ALA A 387 -13.86 11.49 5.35
CA ALA A 387 -13.02 10.30 5.36
C ALA A 387 -13.11 9.49 4.05
N GLY A 388 -14.07 9.78 3.18
CA GLY A 388 -14.29 9.05 1.94
C GLY A 388 -13.12 9.19 0.96
N HIS A 389 -12.69 8.09 0.38
CA HIS A 389 -11.55 7.94 -0.54
C HIS A 389 -10.19 8.46 -0.05
N ARG A 390 -10.10 9.17 1.07
CA ARG A 390 -8.84 9.52 1.75
C ARG A 390 -8.31 8.33 2.55
N ILE A 391 -7.13 8.43 3.13
CA ILE A 391 -6.65 7.43 4.10
C ILE A 391 -7.63 7.45 5.28
N ARG A 392 -8.55 6.50 5.27
CA ARG A 392 -9.61 6.35 6.26
C ARG A 392 -9.06 5.66 7.49
N THR A 393 -9.05 6.33 8.62
CA THR A 393 -8.40 5.85 9.85
C THR A 393 -9.30 6.09 11.04
N GLU A 394 -9.35 5.13 11.97
CA GLU A 394 -10.08 5.29 13.24
C GLU A 394 -9.35 6.31 14.15
N ILE A 395 -10.12 7.14 14.85
CA ILE A 395 -9.59 8.11 15.82
C ILE A 395 -8.82 7.39 16.94
N SER A 396 -9.31 6.22 17.36
CA SER A 396 -8.65 5.40 18.39
C SER A 396 -7.26 4.93 17.98
N ASP A 397 -7.00 4.72 16.70
CA ASP A 397 -5.70 4.27 16.19
C ASP A 397 -4.64 5.38 16.19
N LEU A 398 -5.08 6.63 16.09
CA LEU A 398 -4.21 7.81 16.11
C LEU A 398 -4.03 8.40 17.51
N SER A 399 -4.96 8.13 18.42
CA SER A 399 -4.95 8.71 19.77
C SER A 399 -3.69 8.35 20.55
N THR A 400 -2.92 9.36 20.95
CA THR A 400 -1.68 9.17 21.70
C THR A 400 -1.90 8.62 23.11
N THR A 401 -3.11 8.77 23.66
CA THR A 401 -3.51 8.13 24.94
C THR A 401 -3.85 6.66 24.77
N SER A 402 -4.49 6.29 23.66
CA SER A 402 -4.83 4.90 23.37
C SER A 402 -3.60 4.10 22.91
N ASN A 403 -2.63 4.77 22.28
CA ASN A 403 -1.43 4.15 21.70
C ASN A 403 -0.14 4.83 22.21
N PRO A 404 0.14 4.77 23.53
CA PRO A 404 1.33 5.41 24.08
C PRO A 404 2.60 4.77 23.50
N GLY A 405 3.53 5.60 23.02
CA GLY A 405 4.81 5.16 22.46
C GLY A 405 4.72 4.56 21.05
N ALA A 406 3.57 4.52 20.43
CA ALA A 406 3.43 4.06 19.04
C ALA A 406 4.23 4.91 18.05
N THR A 407 4.65 4.27 16.95
CA THR A 407 5.27 4.96 15.81
C THR A 407 4.45 4.73 14.56
N TYR A 408 4.40 5.73 13.69
CA TYR A 408 3.52 5.74 12.53
C TYR A 408 4.31 5.85 11.23
N TYR A 409 3.83 5.19 10.18
CA TYR A 409 4.49 5.14 8.88
C TYR A 409 3.45 5.40 7.79
N ALA A 410 3.68 6.44 6.99
CA ALA A 410 2.87 6.73 5.81
C ALA A 410 3.55 6.17 4.57
N GLU A 411 2.78 5.58 3.67
CA GLU A 411 3.26 4.92 2.45
C GLU A 411 2.50 5.43 1.25
N GLY A 412 3.22 5.71 0.17
CA GLY A 412 2.68 5.97 -1.16
C GLY A 412 3.15 4.89 -2.13
N GLN A 413 2.33 4.60 -3.13
CA GLN A 413 2.64 3.68 -4.21
C GLN A 413 2.22 4.27 -5.54
N TYR A 414 2.90 3.91 -6.63
CA TYR A 414 2.47 4.18 -8.00
C TYR A 414 2.17 2.88 -8.72
N VAL A 415 1.10 2.88 -9.52
CA VAL A 415 0.73 1.77 -10.39
C VAL A 415 0.43 2.34 -11.77
N THR A 416 1.11 1.86 -12.82
CA THR A 416 0.99 2.42 -14.17
C THR A 416 0.96 1.35 -15.26
N PRO A 417 0.11 1.50 -16.29
CA PRO A 417 0.07 0.61 -17.44
C PRO A 417 1.38 0.63 -18.24
N HIS A 418 2.04 1.76 -18.33
CA HIS A 418 3.24 1.91 -19.17
C HIS A 418 4.40 1.01 -18.72
N GLU A 419 4.65 0.90 -17.41
CA GLU A 419 5.65 -0.02 -16.88
C GLU A 419 5.29 -1.48 -17.16
N PHE A 420 4.02 -1.84 -16.97
CA PHE A 420 3.55 -3.19 -17.27
C PHE A 420 3.80 -3.56 -18.75
N VAL A 421 3.41 -2.68 -19.69
CA VAL A 421 3.62 -2.91 -21.12
C VAL A 421 5.11 -3.06 -21.43
N TRP A 422 5.96 -2.24 -20.83
CA TRP A 422 7.41 -2.37 -20.95
C TRP A 422 7.91 -3.71 -20.40
N CYS A 423 7.47 -4.09 -19.23
CA CYS A 423 7.86 -5.35 -18.58
C CYS A 423 7.48 -6.58 -19.40
N GLN A 424 6.32 -6.57 -20.05
CA GLN A 424 5.93 -7.67 -20.95
C GLN A 424 6.89 -7.83 -22.14
N ALA A 425 7.37 -6.72 -22.68
CA ALA A 425 8.34 -6.73 -23.78
C ALA A 425 9.79 -6.99 -23.29
N ASN A 426 10.10 -6.70 -22.03
CA ASN A 426 11.45 -6.76 -21.45
C ASN A 426 11.47 -7.46 -20.07
N PRO A 427 11.07 -8.72 -19.96
CA PRO A 427 10.82 -9.38 -18.66
C PRO A 427 12.04 -9.48 -17.75
N THR A 428 13.26 -9.48 -18.32
CA THR A 428 14.52 -9.50 -17.55
C THR A 428 14.94 -8.14 -17.01
N GLN A 429 14.28 -7.07 -17.44
CA GLN A 429 14.55 -5.69 -17.04
C GLN A 429 13.38 -5.04 -16.31
N CYS A 430 12.35 -5.84 -15.99
CA CYS A 430 11.15 -5.37 -15.30
C CYS A 430 11.46 -4.94 -13.86
N ASN A 431 10.91 -3.80 -13.44
CA ASN A 431 11.12 -3.22 -12.11
C ASN A 431 9.85 -2.68 -11.43
N MET A 432 8.66 -3.18 -11.79
CA MET A 432 7.36 -2.71 -11.28
C MET A 432 7.16 -2.84 -9.76
N ASN A 433 8.02 -3.56 -9.05
CA ASN A 433 7.82 -3.83 -7.62
C ASN A 433 8.55 -2.83 -6.70
N ASN A 434 9.28 -1.86 -7.26
CA ASN A 434 9.99 -0.82 -6.51
C ASN A 434 9.16 0.49 -6.33
N ASN A 435 7.95 0.54 -6.85
CA ASN A 435 7.08 1.72 -6.95
C ASN A 435 6.45 2.17 -5.63
N VAL A 436 6.93 1.68 -4.51
CA VAL A 436 6.42 1.94 -3.16
C VAL A 436 7.51 2.51 -2.27
N SER A 437 7.16 3.54 -1.49
CA SER A 437 8.07 4.15 -0.50
C SER A 437 7.31 4.57 0.73
N TYR A 438 7.99 4.65 1.86
CA TYR A 438 7.37 5.05 3.11
C TYR A 438 8.22 6.06 3.88
N ARG A 439 7.55 6.76 4.82
CA ARG A 439 8.20 7.69 5.75
C ARG A 439 7.60 7.55 7.14
N ARG A 440 8.43 7.64 8.17
CA ARG A 440 7.98 7.68 9.56
C ARG A 440 7.49 9.07 9.92
N TYR A 441 6.37 9.13 10.67
CA TYR A 441 5.76 10.35 11.18
C TYR A 441 5.54 10.29 12.68
N ASN A 442 5.64 11.43 13.35
CA ASN A 442 5.09 11.63 14.67
C ASN A 442 3.63 12.05 14.53
N VAL A 443 2.79 11.55 15.43
CA VAL A 443 1.37 11.91 15.54
C VAL A 443 1.16 12.60 16.86
N THR A 444 0.43 13.71 16.86
CA THR A 444 0.08 14.48 18.07
C THR A 444 -1.43 14.65 18.12
N GLY A 445 -2.01 14.37 19.29
CA GLY A 445 -3.44 14.50 19.56
C GLY A 445 -3.99 13.28 20.30
N THR A 446 -5.04 13.50 21.06
CA THR A 446 -5.81 12.46 21.77
C THR A 446 -7.17 12.21 21.14
N GLY A 447 -7.53 13.05 20.16
CA GLY A 447 -8.75 13.03 19.35
C GLY A 447 -8.59 13.98 18.17
N SER A 448 -9.57 13.96 17.25
CA SER A 448 -9.57 14.86 16.09
C SER A 448 -9.72 16.33 16.53
N PRO A 449 -8.97 17.25 15.88
CA PRO A 449 -8.01 17.01 14.80
C PRO A 449 -6.63 16.57 15.30
N PHE A 450 -5.96 15.78 14.46
CA PHE A 450 -4.58 15.34 14.70
C PHE A 450 -3.59 16.18 13.89
N SER A 451 -2.36 16.29 14.43
CA SER A 451 -1.22 16.91 13.74
C SER A 451 -0.12 15.88 13.50
N PHE A 452 0.61 16.08 12.41
CA PHE A 452 1.65 15.16 11.95
C PHE A 452 2.94 15.92 11.68
N SER A 453 4.08 15.28 11.94
CA SER A 453 5.39 15.82 11.56
C SER A 453 6.31 14.70 11.11
N PRO A 454 7.14 14.91 10.06
CA PRO A 454 8.11 13.92 9.64
C PRO A 454 9.08 13.56 10.77
N ALA A 455 9.34 12.27 10.96
CA ALA A 455 10.25 11.74 11.97
C ALA A 455 11.52 11.11 11.37
N SER A 456 11.57 10.94 10.05
CA SER A 456 12.72 10.43 9.31
C SER A 456 12.72 10.96 7.88
N ALA A 457 13.78 10.69 7.12
CA ALA A 457 13.75 10.77 5.67
C ALA A 457 12.85 9.65 5.10
N THR A 458 12.41 9.82 3.84
CA THR A 458 11.69 8.78 3.08
C THR A 458 12.61 7.60 2.79
N VAL A 459 12.11 6.39 3.03
CA VAL A 459 12.75 5.14 2.63
C VAL A 459 12.17 4.75 1.27
N ARG A 460 12.96 4.91 0.23
CA ARG A 460 12.55 4.68 -1.16
C ARG A 460 12.55 3.20 -1.52
N THR A 461 11.71 2.82 -2.48
CA THR A 461 11.65 1.49 -3.11
C THR A 461 11.38 0.34 -2.14
N LYS A 462 10.78 0.63 -1.00
CA LYS A 462 10.44 -0.36 0.02
C LYS A 462 9.05 -0.09 0.60
N ALA A 463 8.28 -1.16 0.75
CA ALA A 463 7.01 -1.11 1.47
C ALA A 463 7.21 -0.89 2.98
N ALA A 464 6.26 -0.21 3.62
CA ALA A 464 6.33 0.16 5.03
C ALA A 464 6.46 -1.03 5.99
N ILE A 465 5.99 -2.22 5.61
CA ILE A 465 6.17 -3.45 6.38
C ILE A 465 7.66 -3.76 6.67
N SER A 466 8.58 -3.28 5.82
CA SER A 466 10.03 -3.42 6.04
C SER A 466 10.56 -2.62 7.24
N ALA A 467 9.76 -1.68 7.77
CA ALA A 467 10.09 -0.94 8.98
C ALA A 467 9.87 -1.73 10.27
N TRP A 468 9.20 -2.89 10.20
CA TRP A 468 8.90 -3.69 11.39
C TRP A 468 10.17 -4.28 11.98
N ALA A 469 10.63 -3.68 13.07
CA ALA A 469 11.91 -4.01 13.70
C ALA A 469 11.93 -5.45 14.26
N GLY A 470 12.96 -6.20 13.90
CA GLY A 470 13.17 -7.58 14.39
C GLY A 470 12.22 -8.62 13.79
N SER A 471 11.40 -8.26 12.80
CA SER A 471 10.61 -9.24 12.03
C SER A 471 11.48 -9.96 10.99
N ALA A 472 11.08 -11.19 10.66
CA ALA A 472 11.52 -11.89 9.46
C ALA A 472 10.40 -11.83 8.41
N SER A 473 10.72 -12.03 7.15
CA SER A 473 9.71 -12.02 6.07
C SER A 473 9.96 -13.08 5.01
N ALA A 474 8.88 -13.53 4.38
CA ALA A 474 8.88 -14.42 3.22
C ALA A 474 8.03 -13.80 2.10
N GLU A 475 8.50 -13.90 0.85
CA GLU A 475 7.79 -13.40 -0.32
C GLU A 475 6.61 -14.31 -0.70
N ILE A 476 5.51 -13.71 -1.12
CA ILE A 476 4.39 -14.38 -1.77
C ILE A 476 4.45 -14.03 -3.25
N LYS A 477 4.77 -15.00 -4.10
CA LYS A 477 4.87 -14.81 -5.55
C LYS A 477 4.26 -16.00 -6.29
N PRO A 478 2.92 -16.04 -6.40
CA PRO A 478 2.22 -17.21 -6.94
C PRO A 478 2.39 -17.41 -8.45
N ASP A 479 2.58 -16.32 -9.18
CA ASP A 479 2.71 -16.31 -10.63
C ASP A 479 3.67 -15.20 -11.06
N PRO A 480 4.96 -15.51 -11.22
CA PRO A 480 5.98 -14.50 -11.53
C PRO A 480 5.77 -13.75 -12.86
N VAL A 481 4.93 -14.25 -13.74
CA VAL A 481 4.72 -13.72 -15.10
C VAL A 481 3.42 -12.93 -15.20
N ASN A 482 2.36 -13.39 -14.53
CA ASN A 482 1.00 -12.87 -14.76
C ASN A 482 0.36 -12.22 -13.54
N ASP A 483 1.07 -12.11 -12.42
CA ASP A 483 0.57 -11.42 -11.22
C ASP A 483 1.72 -10.84 -10.40
N GLY A 484 1.37 -9.94 -9.46
CA GLY A 484 2.28 -9.22 -8.60
C GLY A 484 2.87 -10.04 -7.46
N ILE A 485 3.27 -9.33 -6.41
CA ILE A 485 3.90 -9.89 -5.22
C ILE A 485 3.17 -9.47 -3.93
N GLY A 486 3.40 -10.24 -2.90
CA GLY A 486 3.07 -9.93 -1.52
C GLY A 486 4.14 -10.47 -0.58
N SER A 487 3.93 -10.35 0.71
CA SER A 487 4.83 -10.88 1.72
C SER A 487 4.11 -11.28 2.99
N VAL A 488 4.68 -12.24 3.72
CA VAL A 488 4.35 -12.52 5.12
C VAL A 488 5.53 -12.09 5.97
N ALA A 489 5.36 -11.06 6.78
CA ALA A 489 6.30 -10.74 7.85
C ALA A 489 5.81 -11.37 9.16
N TYR A 490 6.74 -11.76 10.03
CA TYR A 490 6.39 -12.37 11.30
C TYR A 490 7.43 -12.06 12.37
N LYS A 491 6.95 -12.05 13.63
CA LYS A 491 7.79 -11.91 14.83
C LYS A 491 7.26 -12.84 15.90
N VAL A 492 8.17 -13.49 16.62
CA VAL A 492 7.83 -14.32 17.77
C VAL A 492 8.56 -13.79 18.98
N THR A 493 7.83 -13.59 20.08
CA THR A 493 8.35 -13.11 21.35
C THR A 493 7.98 -14.09 22.47
N ASN A 494 8.67 -13.97 23.62
CA ASN A 494 8.38 -14.76 24.81
C ASN A 494 8.04 -13.82 25.97
N PRO A 495 6.78 -13.36 26.08
CA PRO A 495 6.37 -12.38 27.07
C PRO A 495 6.45 -12.89 28.52
N SER A 496 6.34 -14.21 28.71
CA SER A 496 6.50 -14.86 30.02
C SER A 496 6.91 -16.31 29.85
N ALA A 497 7.45 -16.93 30.91
CA ALA A 497 7.85 -18.33 30.88
C ALA A 497 6.73 -19.26 30.44
N GLY A 498 6.98 -20.03 29.39
CA GLY A 498 5.99 -20.97 28.81
C GLY A 498 4.91 -20.34 27.94
N VAL A 499 4.99 -19.05 27.65
CA VAL A 499 4.06 -18.35 26.73
C VAL A 499 4.86 -17.74 25.60
N TRP A 500 4.55 -18.11 24.38
CA TRP A 500 5.14 -17.59 23.16
C TRP A 500 4.07 -16.85 22.36
N HIS A 501 4.33 -15.58 22.05
CA HIS A 501 3.46 -14.74 21.24
C HIS A 501 3.92 -14.78 19.79
N TYR A 502 3.00 -15.12 18.89
CA TYR A 502 3.20 -15.19 17.43
C TYR A 502 2.39 -14.08 16.77
N GLU A 503 3.07 -13.18 16.08
CA GLU A 503 2.45 -12.11 15.30
C GLU A 503 2.85 -12.25 13.84
N TYR A 504 1.87 -12.20 12.93
CA TYR A 504 2.04 -12.26 11.48
C TYR A 504 1.37 -11.06 10.83
N ALA A 505 2.01 -10.51 9.80
CA ALA A 505 1.48 -9.48 8.94
C ALA A 505 1.54 -9.97 7.50
N VAL A 506 0.37 -10.15 6.87
CA VAL A 506 0.26 -10.60 5.48
C VAL A 506 -0.06 -9.38 4.62
N TYR A 507 0.87 -9.01 3.76
CA TYR A 507 0.79 -7.84 2.89
C TYR A 507 0.65 -8.25 1.43
N ASN A 508 -0.34 -7.67 0.77
CA ASN A 508 -0.51 -7.76 -0.68
C ASN A 508 -0.05 -6.44 -1.30
N GLN A 509 1.10 -6.41 -1.96
CA GLN A 509 1.60 -5.20 -2.61
C GLN A 509 0.81 -4.91 -3.89
N ASN A 510 0.77 -5.86 -4.82
CA ASN A 510 0.13 -5.68 -6.14
C ASN A 510 -0.42 -6.96 -6.77
N LEU A 511 -0.76 -7.99 -5.95
CA LEU A 511 -1.44 -9.20 -6.42
C LEU A 511 -2.90 -8.89 -6.77
N ASP A 512 -3.26 -9.00 -8.04
CA ASP A 512 -4.65 -8.81 -8.47
C ASP A 512 -5.57 -9.93 -7.97
N ARG A 513 -5.07 -11.16 -7.85
CA ARG A 513 -5.86 -12.29 -7.36
C ARG A 513 -6.35 -12.11 -5.92
N GLY A 514 -5.73 -11.25 -5.12
CA GLY A 514 -6.05 -11.06 -3.71
C GLY A 514 -5.78 -12.31 -2.85
N ILE A 515 -5.79 -12.17 -1.53
CA ILE A 515 -5.56 -13.27 -0.58
C ILE A 515 -6.84 -13.50 0.21
N GLN A 516 -7.29 -14.77 0.30
CA GLN A 516 -8.53 -15.18 0.94
C GLN A 516 -8.30 -15.85 2.29
N SER A 517 -7.14 -16.51 2.49
CA SER A 517 -6.88 -17.22 3.73
C SER A 517 -5.41 -17.23 4.10
N PHE A 518 -5.15 -17.30 5.40
CA PHE A 518 -3.84 -17.53 5.99
C PHE A 518 -3.94 -18.64 7.03
N SER A 519 -3.10 -19.67 6.91
CA SER A 519 -3.14 -20.86 7.75
C SER A 519 -1.75 -21.20 8.29
N VAL A 520 -1.67 -21.37 9.61
CA VAL A 520 -0.44 -21.77 10.29
C VAL A 520 -0.60 -23.19 10.85
N PRO A 521 0.28 -24.15 10.55
CA PRO A 521 0.22 -25.47 11.13
C PRO A 521 0.38 -25.42 12.65
N VAL A 522 -0.42 -26.25 13.34
CA VAL A 522 -0.39 -26.39 14.79
C VAL A 522 -0.37 -27.87 15.13
N GLY A 523 0.71 -28.34 15.69
CA GLY A 523 0.86 -29.75 16.03
C GLY A 523 -0.02 -30.21 17.18
N ASN A 524 -0.12 -31.50 17.36
CA ASN A 524 -0.85 -32.09 18.47
C ASN A 524 -0.25 -31.61 19.82
N GLY A 525 -1.11 -31.43 20.83
CA GLY A 525 -0.72 -31.01 22.18
C GLY A 525 -0.25 -29.55 22.29
N VAL A 526 -0.50 -28.73 21.24
CA VAL A 526 -0.29 -27.29 21.27
C VAL A 526 -1.59 -26.61 21.67
N THR A 527 -1.52 -25.76 22.68
CA THR A 527 -2.63 -24.91 23.12
C THR A 527 -2.44 -23.50 22.56
N LEU A 528 -3.46 -22.97 21.91
CA LEU A 528 -3.52 -21.60 21.43
C LEU A 528 -4.48 -20.78 22.28
N THR A 529 -4.07 -19.55 22.60
CA THR A 529 -4.87 -18.54 23.29
C THR A 529 -4.68 -17.19 22.61
N ASN A 530 -5.49 -16.18 22.97
CA ASN A 530 -5.35 -14.80 22.47
C ASN A 530 -5.32 -14.70 20.93
N LEU A 531 -6.12 -15.58 20.25
CA LEU A 531 -6.24 -15.52 18.81
C LEU A 531 -6.83 -14.16 18.40
N GLY A 532 -6.15 -13.48 17.48
CA GLY A 532 -6.53 -12.13 17.06
C GLY A 532 -6.41 -11.92 15.56
N PHE A 533 -7.08 -10.87 15.12
CA PHE A 533 -7.11 -10.38 13.74
C PHE A 533 -7.10 -8.86 13.76
N HIS A 534 -6.51 -8.25 12.73
CA HIS A 534 -6.65 -6.83 12.45
C HIS A 534 -6.60 -6.58 10.95
N ALA A 535 -7.43 -5.67 10.47
CA ALA A 535 -7.46 -5.18 9.11
C ALA A 535 -7.79 -3.68 9.10
N PRO A 536 -7.28 -2.89 8.14
CA PRO A 536 -7.66 -1.49 8.03
C PRO A 536 -9.13 -1.36 7.62
N PRO A 537 -9.82 -0.27 8.01
CA PRO A 537 -11.18 -0.02 7.57
C PRO A 537 -11.25 0.09 6.04
N GLN A 538 -12.24 -0.53 5.43
CA GLN A 538 -12.50 -0.43 4.00
C GLN A 538 -13.20 0.89 3.67
N GLN A 539 -13.06 1.35 2.42
CA GLN A 539 -13.82 2.49 1.93
C GLN A 539 -15.32 2.14 1.83
N PRO A 540 -16.23 3.05 2.18
CA PRO A 540 -17.66 2.82 2.00
C PRO A 540 -18.00 2.69 0.52
N GLY A 541 -19.09 2.01 0.22
CA GLY A 541 -19.64 1.95 -1.12
C GLY A 541 -20.19 3.31 -1.55
N THR A 542 -19.89 3.67 -2.79
CA THR A 542 -20.40 4.87 -3.44
C THR A 542 -20.77 4.56 -4.88
N THR A 543 -21.56 5.41 -5.51
CA THR A 543 -21.96 5.23 -6.91
C THR A 543 -20.71 5.10 -7.80
N PHE A 544 -20.67 4.05 -8.62
CA PHE A 544 -19.56 3.74 -9.52
C PHE A 544 -18.21 3.44 -8.82
N ASP A 545 -18.23 2.81 -7.65
CA ASP A 545 -17.00 2.46 -6.94
C ASP A 545 -16.31 1.18 -7.46
N GLY A 546 -16.87 0.54 -8.48
CA GLY A 546 -16.32 -0.68 -9.08
C GLY A 546 -16.55 -1.96 -8.26
N THR A 547 -17.29 -1.89 -7.15
CA THR A 547 -17.70 -3.06 -6.36
C THR A 547 -19.08 -3.57 -6.80
N VAL A 548 -19.40 -4.79 -6.45
CA VAL A 548 -20.73 -5.36 -6.78
C VAL A 548 -21.82 -4.57 -6.05
N GLY A 549 -22.75 -4.02 -6.83
CA GLY A 549 -23.85 -3.22 -6.30
C GLY A 549 -23.43 -1.87 -5.68
N ASN A 550 -22.23 -1.39 -5.96
CA ASN A 550 -21.65 -0.18 -5.38
C ASN A 550 -21.66 -0.20 -3.83
N ALA A 551 -21.46 -1.38 -3.25
CA ALA A 551 -21.60 -1.60 -1.80
C ALA A 551 -20.30 -1.34 -1.01
N GLY A 552 -19.18 -1.10 -1.70
CA GLY A 552 -17.85 -1.12 -1.10
C GLY A 552 -17.41 -2.54 -0.73
N PHE A 553 -16.19 -2.67 -0.23
CA PHE A 553 -15.72 -3.94 0.32
C PHE A 553 -16.08 -4.08 1.78
N SER A 554 -16.35 -5.32 2.20
CA SER A 554 -16.64 -5.64 3.60
C SER A 554 -15.46 -5.36 4.51
N SER A 555 -15.74 -4.92 5.73
CA SER A 555 -14.76 -4.82 6.83
C SER A 555 -14.99 -5.91 7.90
N THR A 556 -15.73 -6.98 7.57
CA THR A 556 -15.99 -8.06 8.51
C THR A 556 -14.71 -8.78 8.88
N ASP A 557 -14.43 -8.92 10.17
CA ASP A 557 -13.24 -9.58 10.69
C ASP A 557 -13.21 -11.08 10.32
N TRP A 558 -12.01 -11.59 10.09
CA TRP A 558 -11.78 -13.01 9.87
C TRP A 558 -11.73 -13.74 11.21
N SER A 559 -12.65 -14.69 11.39
CA SER A 559 -12.66 -15.53 12.58
C SER A 559 -11.68 -16.71 12.42
N PRO A 560 -10.84 -17.00 13.44
CA PRO A 560 -9.94 -18.15 13.39
C PRO A 560 -10.69 -19.47 13.55
N THR A 561 -10.31 -20.47 12.79
CA THR A 561 -10.77 -21.85 12.89
C THR A 561 -9.61 -22.78 13.15
N GLN A 562 -9.69 -23.61 14.20
CA GLN A 562 -8.68 -24.64 14.49
C GLN A 562 -9.23 -25.98 14.01
N ALA A 563 -8.67 -26.52 12.95
CA ALA A 563 -9.05 -27.81 12.38
C ALA A 563 -7.88 -28.42 11.59
N GLY A 564 -7.85 -29.75 11.49
CA GLY A 564 -6.90 -30.47 10.65
C GLY A 564 -5.42 -30.19 10.99
N GLY A 565 -5.10 -29.89 12.24
CA GLY A 565 -3.72 -29.58 12.66
C GLY A 565 -3.24 -28.20 12.25
N SER A 566 -4.14 -27.26 12.01
CA SER A 566 -3.82 -25.86 11.66
C SER A 566 -4.78 -24.88 12.33
N VAL A 567 -4.33 -23.64 12.50
CA VAL A 567 -5.20 -22.50 12.75
C VAL A 567 -5.28 -21.69 11.46
N THR A 568 -6.51 -21.40 11.02
CA THR A 568 -6.78 -20.72 9.74
C THR A 568 -7.71 -19.54 9.95
N TRP A 569 -7.38 -18.40 9.40
CA TRP A 569 -8.25 -17.24 9.20
C TRP A 569 -8.63 -17.16 7.73
N SER A 570 -9.89 -16.83 7.43
CA SER A 570 -10.33 -16.70 6.05
C SER A 570 -11.52 -15.76 5.90
N ALA A 571 -11.58 -15.08 4.74
CA ALA A 571 -12.76 -14.40 4.27
C ALA A 571 -13.71 -15.38 3.57
N GLU A 572 -14.92 -14.93 3.26
CA GLU A 572 -15.80 -15.61 2.30
C GLU A 572 -15.08 -15.79 0.95
N THR A 573 -15.43 -16.83 0.22
CA THR A 573 -14.87 -17.08 -1.10
C THR A 573 -15.38 -16.07 -2.14
N PHE A 574 -14.62 -15.85 -3.20
CA PHE A 574 -15.02 -14.97 -4.31
C PHE A 574 -16.35 -15.37 -4.93
N ALA A 575 -16.63 -16.68 -5.01
CA ALA A 575 -17.88 -17.20 -5.56
C ALA A 575 -19.11 -16.86 -4.68
N LEU A 576 -18.92 -16.77 -3.36
CA LEU A 576 -19.99 -16.42 -2.44
C LEU A 576 -20.20 -14.91 -2.35
N ASN A 577 -19.12 -14.14 -2.26
CA ASN A 577 -19.19 -12.70 -2.04
C ASN A 577 -17.98 -12.00 -2.67
N GLN A 578 -18.18 -11.36 -3.82
CA GLN A 578 -17.12 -10.63 -4.51
C GLN A 578 -16.68 -9.35 -3.76
N ASN A 579 -17.44 -8.89 -2.79
CA ASN A 579 -17.09 -7.78 -1.92
C ASN A 579 -16.56 -8.24 -0.54
N ALA A 580 -16.25 -9.52 -0.34
CA ALA A 580 -15.71 -10.01 0.92
C ALA A 580 -14.46 -9.26 1.36
N ASN A 581 -14.15 -9.28 2.65
CA ASN A 581 -12.96 -8.67 3.26
C ASN A 581 -11.70 -9.48 2.92
N ALA A 582 -11.33 -9.58 1.64
CA ALA A 582 -10.08 -10.20 1.20
C ALA A 582 -8.90 -9.24 1.35
N ILE A 583 -7.67 -9.73 1.52
CA ILE A 583 -6.47 -8.90 1.48
C ILE A 583 -6.25 -8.49 0.02
N ARG A 584 -6.74 -7.31 -0.31
CA ARG A 584 -6.62 -6.73 -1.65
C ARG A 584 -5.30 -6.00 -1.78
N TRP A 585 -4.96 -5.55 -2.98
CA TRP A 585 -3.71 -4.87 -3.23
C TRP A 585 -3.55 -3.59 -2.39
N GLY A 586 -2.32 -3.34 -1.96
CA GLY A 586 -2.00 -2.24 -1.05
C GLY A 586 -2.59 -2.42 0.36
N THR A 587 -2.96 -3.64 0.79
CA THR A 587 -3.45 -3.88 2.14
C THR A 587 -2.64 -4.92 2.89
N LEU A 588 -2.58 -4.74 4.21
CA LEU A 588 -1.89 -5.61 5.17
C LEU A 588 -2.85 -5.99 6.29
N TYR A 589 -2.99 -7.30 6.55
CA TYR A 589 -3.79 -7.83 7.65
C TYR A 589 -2.91 -8.57 8.64
N ASN A 590 -3.25 -8.46 9.92
CA ASN A 590 -2.52 -9.10 11.01
C ASN A 590 -3.28 -10.30 11.56
N PHE A 591 -2.50 -11.32 11.95
CA PHE A 591 -2.96 -12.55 12.56
C PHE A 591 -2.07 -12.88 13.73
N ARG A 592 -2.63 -13.27 14.87
CA ARG A 592 -1.85 -13.52 16.07
C ARG A 592 -2.46 -14.58 16.97
N PHE A 593 -1.61 -15.18 17.77
CA PHE A 593 -1.99 -16.07 18.88
C PHE A 593 -0.84 -16.21 19.88
N ASP A 594 -1.19 -16.60 21.09
CA ASP A 594 -0.23 -17.10 22.07
C ASP A 594 -0.23 -18.63 22.07
N SER A 595 0.93 -19.23 22.34
CA SER A 595 1.09 -20.66 22.41
C SER A 595 1.95 -21.08 23.62
N ASN A 596 1.69 -22.29 24.15
CA ASN A 596 2.51 -22.92 25.16
C ASN A 596 3.80 -23.58 24.59
N ARG A 597 4.12 -23.36 23.31
CA ARG A 597 5.24 -23.97 22.60
C ARG A 597 6.18 -22.95 21.99
N PRO A 598 7.51 -23.21 22.05
CA PRO A 598 8.51 -22.37 21.41
C PRO A 598 8.40 -22.43 19.87
N PRO A 599 8.98 -21.43 19.17
CA PRO A 599 8.93 -21.38 17.70
C PRO A 599 9.83 -22.42 17.05
N GLN A 600 9.36 -22.90 15.90
CA GLN A 600 10.16 -23.59 14.88
C GLN A 600 9.79 -23.13 13.49
N ASN A 601 10.68 -23.32 12.53
CA ASN A 601 10.39 -23.06 11.12
C ASN A 601 9.35 -24.04 10.58
N MET A 602 8.35 -23.51 9.88
CA MET A 602 7.30 -24.31 9.25
C MET A 602 6.72 -23.58 8.03
N ASN A 603 5.97 -24.29 7.22
CA ASN A 603 5.32 -23.74 6.04
C ASN A 603 3.89 -23.33 6.39
N ALA A 604 3.63 -22.01 6.47
CA ALA A 604 2.27 -21.48 6.48
C ALA A 604 1.69 -21.51 5.05
N THR A 605 0.37 -21.58 4.96
CA THR A 605 -0.35 -21.62 3.68
C THR A 605 -1.08 -20.30 3.45
N VAL A 606 -0.91 -19.72 2.26
CA VAL A 606 -1.62 -18.54 1.77
C VAL A 606 -2.57 -18.97 0.66
N GLY A 607 -3.87 -18.81 0.87
CA GLY A 607 -4.90 -19.09 -0.13
C GLY A 607 -5.34 -17.83 -0.84
N PHE A 608 -5.61 -17.94 -2.16
CA PHE A 608 -5.97 -16.80 -2.99
C PHE A 608 -7.47 -16.62 -3.14
N TYR A 609 -7.90 -15.37 -3.36
CA TYR A 609 -9.29 -14.99 -3.37
C TYR A 609 -9.97 -15.25 -4.71
N LYS A 610 -9.39 -14.77 -5.82
CA LYS A 610 -10.00 -14.90 -7.15
C LYS A 610 -9.64 -16.24 -7.82
N THR A 611 -8.37 -16.54 -7.92
CA THR A 611 -7.86 -17.69 -8.68
C THR A 611 -6.48 -18.12 -8.20
N GLY A 612 -6.11 -19.35 -8.50
CA GLY A 612 -4.79 -19.93 -8.25
C GLY A 612 -4.79 -20.91 -7.08
N ALA A 613 -3.88 -21.87 -7.13
CA ALA A 613 -3.63 -22.79 -6.02
C ALA A 613 -2.98 -22.06 -4.85
N PRO A 614 -3.26 -22.44 -3.59
CA PRO A 614 -2.55 -21.91 -2.44
C PRO A 614 -1.03 -22.11 -2.56
N VAL A 615 -0.26 -21.18 -1.99
CA VAL A 615 1.19 -21.30 -1.88
C VAL A 615 1.61 -21.45 -0.42
N THR A 616 2.79 -22.03 -0.21
CA THR A 616 3.38 -22.13 1.12
C THR A 616 4.50 -21.12 1.27
N VAL A 617 4.62 -20.53 2.46
CA VAL A 617 5.67 -19.59 2.83
C VAL A 617 6.32 -20.02 4.13
N LEU A 618 7.64 -19.91 4.21
CA LEU A 618 8.39 -20.27 5.41
C LEU A 618 8.20 -19.20 6.49
N VAL A 619 7.67 -19.62 7.64
CA VAL A 619 7.48 -18.77 8.83
C VAL A 619 7.94 -19.50 10.08
N GLN A 620 7.93 -18.82 11.22
CA GLN A 620 7.98 -19.50 12.52
C GLN A 620 6.55 -19.75 13.03
N GLY A 621 6.33 -20.95 13.58
CA GLY A 621 5.09 -21.32 14.26
C GLY A 621 5.40 -22.27 15.43
N PRO A 622 4.37 -22.66 16.21
CA PRO A 622 4.59 -23.43 17.45
C PRO A 622 5.08 -24.84 17.18
N MET A 623 6.13 -25.24 17.85
CA MET A 623 6.67 -26.60 17.80
C MET A 623 5.61 -27.59 18.29
N PRO A 624 5.37 -28.71 17.58
CA PRO A 624 4.47 -29.76 18.06
C PRO A 624 4.84 -30.24 19.45
N ALA A 625 3.85 -30.70 20.20
CA ALA A 625 4.12 -31.39 21.43
C ALA A 625 4.84 -32.71 21.13
N VAL A 626 5.93 -32.92 21.80
CA VAL A 626 6.67 -34.18 21.74
C VAL A 626 6.19 -35.04 22.87
N ALA A 627 5.70 -36.24 22.58
CA ALA A 627 5.34 -37.19 23.64
C ALA A 627 6.59 -37.54 24.45
N SER A 628 6.47 -37.57 25.77
CA SER A 628 7.60 -37.92 26.64
C SER A 628 8.15 -39.33 26.38
N ASN A 629 7.25 -40.25 26.01
CA ASN A 629 7.57 -41.59 25.54
C ASN A 629 6.73 -41.87 24.29
N VAL A 630 7.42 -42.25 23.21
CA VAL A 630 6.79 -42.58 21.93
C VAL A 630 7.03 -44.03 21.55
N SER A 631 6.19 -44.56 20.68
CA SER A 631 6.38 -45.87 20.07
C SER A 631 6.57 -45.75 18.56
N ILE A 632 7.34 -46.66 17.98
CA ILE A 632 7.46 -46.83 16.53
C ILE A 632 7.06 -48.24 16.19
N SER A 633 6.10 -48.43 15.30
CA SER A 633 5.62 -49.73 14.85
C SER A 633 5.44 -49.77 13.34
N GLY A 634 5.46 -50.97 12.80
CA GLY A 634 5.28 -51.18 11.36
C GLY A 634 5.32 -52.68 11.03
N ARG A 635 5.40 -52.95 9.74
CA ARG A 635 5.39 -54.31 9.22
C ARG A 635 6.55 -54.56 8.26
N VAL A 636 7.21 -55.69 8.39
CA VAL A 636 8.22 -56.16 7.42
C VAL A 636 7.56 -57.16 6.48
N THR A 637 7.61 -56.93 5.16
CA THR A 637 7.01 -57.76 4.15
C THR A 637 8.03 -58.34 3.16
N ASN A 638 7.66 -59.35 2.44
CA ASN A 638 8.39 -59.81 1.25
C ASN A 638 7.98 -59.04 0.00
N ALA A 639 8.58 -59.33 -1.14
CA ALA A 639 8.26 -58.66 -2.41
C ALA A 639 6.80 -58.85 -2.90
N SER A 640 6.09 -59.87 -2.37
CA SER A 640 4.65 -60.06 -2.64
C SER A 640 3.72 -59.45 -1.59
N GLY A 641 4.23 -58.62 -0.67
CA GLY A 641 3.43 -57.96 0.36
C GLY A 641 3.07 -58.84 1.56
N MET A 642 3.52 -60.07 1.63
CA MET A 642 3.25 -60.98 2.76
C MET A 642 4.24 -60.70 3.90
N GLY A 643 3.71 -60.68 5.14
CA GLY A 643 4.52 -60.40 6.33
C GLY A 643 5.64 -61.43 6.54
N GLN A 644 6.82 -60.95 6.92
CA GLN A 644 7.98 -61.75 7.23
C GLN A 644 8.14 -61.90 8.74
N GLY A 645 7.82 -63.07 9.25
CA GLY A 645 7.98 -63.38 10.66
C GLY A 645 9.42 -63.77 10.99
N ASN A 646 9.76 -63.60 12.27
CA ASN A 646 11.06 -63.97 12.84
C ASN A 646 12.25 -63.22 12.22
N VAL A 647 12.06 -61.99 11.87
CA VAL A 647 13.08 -61.08 11.29
C VAL A 647 13.51 -60.09 12.40
N LYS A 648 14.82 -59.94 12.57
CA LYS A 648 15.35 -59.00 13.57
C LYS A 648 15.24 -57.58 13.03
N VAL A 649 14.58 -56.70 13.77
CA VAL A 649 14.50 -55.26 13.57
C VAL A 649 15.24 -54.57 14.71
N SER A 650 16.14 -53.67 14.40
CA SER A 650 16.90 -52.89 15.39
C SER A 650 16.68 -51.39 15.19
N ILE A 651 16.69 -50.65 16.28
CA ILE A 651 16.56 -49.21 16.31
C ILE A 651 17.81 -48.59 16.97
N THR A 652 18.41 -47.63 16.28
CA THR A 652 19.58 -46.84 16.77
C THR A 652 19.19 -45.36 16.85
N ASP A 653 19.77 -44.65 17.81
CA ASP A 653 19.62 -43.20 17.93
C ASP A 653 20.59 -42.43 17.01
N ALA A 654 20.51 -41.09 17.05
CA ALA A 654 21.36 -40.22 16.25
C ALA A 654 22.85 -40.35 16.55
N SER A 655 23.25 -40.89 17.72
CA SER A 655 24.64 -41.19 18.06
C SER A 655 25.13 -42.54 17.49
N GLY A 656 24.25 -43.31 16.86
CA GLY A 656 24.53 -44.64 16.36
C GLY A 656 24.42 -45.75 17.43
N SER A 657 23.98 -45.41 18.65
CA SER A 657 23.80 -46.37 19.75
C SER A 657 22.51 -47.16 19.54
N THR A 658 22.60 -48.50 19.58
CA THR A 658 21.42 -49.37 19.50
C THR A 658 20.60 -49.24 20.79
N ARG A 659 19.35 -48.73 20.63
CA ARG A 659 18.42 -48.54 21.74
C ARG A 659 17.61 -49.80 22.06
N SER A 660 17.22 -50.53 21.03
CA SER A 660 16.44 -51.75 21.17
C SER A 660 16.53 -52.62 19.91
N ALA A 661 16.22 -53.89 20.05
CA ALA A 661 16.05 -54.81 18.95
C ALA A 661 14.90 -55.78 19.27
N VAL A 662 14.00 -55.97 18.31
CA VAL A 662 12.85 -56.87 18.42
C VAL A 662 12.86 -57.86 17.25
N VAL A 663 12.07 -58.92 17.41
CA VAL A 663 11.82 -59.88 16.34
C VAL A 663 10.40 -59.73 15.87
N THR A 664 10.16 -59.73 14.55
CA THR A 664 8.80 -59.55 14.00
C THR A 664 7.89 -60.75 14.39
N SER A 665 6.61 -60.42 14.58
CA SER A 665 5.58 -61.45 14.73
C SER A 665 5.48 -62.39 13.52
N PRO A 666 4.76 -63.49 13.59
CA PRO A 666 4.51 -64.37 12.44
C PRO A 666 3.91 -63.65 11.18
N PHE A 667 3.21 -62.54 11.43
CA PHE A 667 2.60 -61.70 10.38
C PHE A 667 3.48 -60.51 9.96
N GLY A 668 4.74 -60.43 10.43
CA GLY A 668 5.72 -59.43 10.08
C GLY A 668 5.66 -58.14 10.89
N TYR A 669 4.78 -58.00 11.91
CA TYR A 669 4.69 -56.81 12.72
C TYR A 669 5.81 -56.70 13.73
N TYR A 670 6.28 -55.43 13.94
CA TYR A 670 7.25 -55.08 15.00
C TYR A 670 6.79 -53.81 15.72
N ARG A 671 7.29 -53.60 16.94
CA ARG A 671 7.05 -52.41 17.75
C ARG A 671 8.19 -52.14 18.66
N PHE A 672 8.58 -50.87 18.77
CA PHE A 672 9.46 -50.33 19.78
C PHE A 672 8.64 -49.37 20.65
N ASP A 673 8.69 -49.56 21.97
CA ASP A 673 8.03 -48.73 22.95
C ASP A 673 9.05 -47.96 23.79
N ASN A 674 8.59 -46.94 24.55
CA ASN A 674 9.39 -46.14 25.47
C ASN A 674 10.59 -45.44 24.81
N LEU A 675 10.46 -45.03 23.56
CA LEU A 675 11.44 -44.20 22.88
C LEU A 675 11.30 -42.75 23.36
N VAL A 676 12.38 -41.99 23.40
CA VAL A 676 12.35 -40.59 23.77
C VAL A 676 11.70 -39.79 22.64
N GLY A 677 10.60 -39.09 22.92
CA GLY A 677 9.95 -38.22 21.97
C GLY A 677 10.88 -37.08 21.48
N GLY A 678 10.80 -36.75 20.19
CA GLY A 678 11.71 -35.82 19.53
C GLY A 678 13.05 -36.42 19.11
N GLY A 679 13.31 -37.69 19.49
CA GLY A 679 14.51 -38.39 19.08
C GLY A 679 14.51 -38.78 17.60
N THR A 680 15.68 -38.67 16.98
CA THR A 680 15.90 -39.18 15.62
C THR A 680 16.41 -40.59 15.69
N TYR A 681 15.76 -41.51 15.02
CA TYR A 681 16.04 -42.96 15.07
C TYR A 681 16.26 -43.51 13.68
N THR A 682 17.23 -44.42 13.54
CA THR A 682 17.43 -45.23 12.34
C THR A 682 16.97 -46.66 12.63
N ILE A 683 16.04 -47.16 11.81
CA ILE A 683 15.53 -48.54 11.92
C ILE A 683 16.16 -49.36 10.82
N THR A 684 16.72 -50.50 11.22
CA THR A 684 17.38 -51.44 10.30
C THR A 684 16.76 -52.82 10.44
N VAL A 685 16.49 -53.48 9.31
CA VAL A 685 15.93 -54.82 9.24
C VAL A 685 17.03 -55.79 8.79
N LEU A 686 17.25 -56.85 9.60
CA LEU A 686 18.20 -57.90 9.32
C LEU A 686 17.45 -59.18 8.95
N SER A 687 17.48 -59.55 7.65
CA SER A 687 16.86 -60.78 7.13
C SER A 687 17.89 -61.65 6.40
N LYS A 688 17.71 -62.96 6.49
CA LYS A 688 18.54 -63.94 5.74
C LYS A 688 18.17 -64.06 4.24
N ARG A 689 16.96 -63.56 3.88
CA ARG A 689 16.41 -63.81 2.55
C ARG A 689 16.28 -62.54 1.70
N TYR A 690 16.13 -61.40 2.35
CA TYR A 690 15.83 -60.11 1.68
C TYR A 690 16.70 -58.99 2.23
N THR A 691 17.03 -58.04 1.37
CA THR A 691 17.70 -56.78 1.79
C THR A 691 16.66 -55.69 1.94
N TYR A 692 16.74 -54.88 3.01
CA TYR A 692 15.85 -53.76 3.29
C TYR A 692 16.67 -52.46 3.46
N ALA A 693 16.21 -51.38 2.88
CA ALA A 693 16.84 -50.08 3.12
C ALA A 693 16.57 -49.59 4.56
N PRO A 694 17.55 -49.12 5.27
CA PRO A 694 17.34 -48.49 6.57
C PRO A 694 16.44 -47.23 6.44
N ARG A 695 15.62 -46.95 7.45
CA ARG A 695 14.78 -45.73 7.52
C ARG A 695 15.22 -44.90 8.71
N THR A 696 15.56 -43.63 8.42
CA THR A 696 15.84 -42.63 9.48
C THR A 696 14.65 -41.70 9.59
N LEU A 697 14.13 -41.48 10.80
CA LEU A 697 12.95 -40.68 11.09
C LEU A 697 13.03 -40.05 12.49
N THR A 698 12.34 -38.93 12.65
CA THR A 698 12.19 -38.26 13.96
C THR A 698 10.85 -38.61 14.54
N ALA A 699 10.81 -39.16 15.75
CA ALA A 699 9.59 -39.61 16.40
C ALA A 699 9.07 -38.54 17.37
N ASN A 700 8.30 -37.60 16.90
CA ASN A 700 7.65 -36.55 17.70
C ASN A 700 6.39 -37.08 18.42
N ASP A 701 5.78 -38.15 17.89
CA ASP A 701 4.57 -38.81 18.41
C ASP A 701 4.69 -40.32 18.10
N ASN A 702 3.68 -41.11 18.50
CA ASN A 702 3.60 -42.51 18.15
C ASN A 702 3.52 -42.66 16.62
N LEU A 703 4.45 -43.42 16.04
CA LEU A 703 4.48 -43.69 14.61
C LEU A 703 3.97 -45.10 14.34
N SER A 704 2.93 -45.24 13.56
CA SER A 704 2.46 -46.50 12.97
C SER A 704 2.89 -46.54 11.49
N ASP A 705 2.75 -47.71 10.86
CA ASP A 705 2.94 -47.93 9.43
C ASP A 705 4.35 -47.58 8.92
N VAL A 706 5.37 -47.71 9.78
CA VAL A 706 6.78 -47.64 9.41
C VAL A 706 7.19 -48.95 8.75
N ASP A 707 6.65 -49.21 7.57
CA ASP A 707 6.76 -50.51 6.91
C ASP A 707 8.06 -50.67 6.10
N PHE A 708 8.51 -51.91 5.98
CA PHE A 708 9.70 -52.29 5.24
C PHE A 708 9.30 -53.29 4.09
N VAL A 709 9.62 -52.91 2.87
CA VAL A 709 9.56 -53.76 1.70
C VAL A 709 11.00 -54.03 1.23
N PRO A 710 11.30 -55.24 0.72
CA PRO A 710 12.65 -55.53 0.26
C PRO A 710 13.02 -54.65 -0.92
N VAL A 711 14.29 -54.24 -0.98
CA VAL A 711 14.87 -53.63 -2.17
C VAL A 711 15.05 -54.69 -3.25
N PRO A 712 14.83 -54.35 -4.52
CA PRO A 712 14.98 -55.29 -5.63
C PRO A 712 16.35 -55.96 -5.65
#